data_3f0b72f1182237c46554c9d41937ef74
#
_entry.id   3f0b72f1182237c46554c9d41937ef74
#
_cell.length_a   1.000
_cell.length_b   1.000
_cell.length_c   1.000
_cell.angle_alpha   90.00
_cell.angle_beta   90.00
_cell.angle_gamma   90.00
#
_symmetry.space_group_name_H-M   'P 1'
#
loop_
_entity.id
_entity.type
_entity.pdbx_description
1 polymer ?
#
loop_
_entity_poly.entity_id
_entity_poly.type
_entity_poly.pdbx_seq_one_letter_code
_entity_poly.pdbx_strand_id
1 'polypeptide(L)'
;MPPPSDIVKVAIEWPGANAQLIEFDQVLFTAHAPVLLTHIRGDIKNGTILRLAISPMRAARQLLERIQSHGIDARLEALKELAKLSADPTFATEFINMEGLATLARLVESGTHFGEMLAFTLTAFLELMDHGIVSWDLISVSFIKQIAGYVNQPMVDVSILQRSLAILESMVLNSHSLYQRVAQETPVAQLIAHLQVSNQEIQTYAIALINALFLKTPEDRRQVPADVCDLCVCLWQEMASTLAQKHLRGIILNHIIRGNRPVKAEMAHQLYVLQVLTFNLLEERMMTKMDPNDQTQRDIIFELRRIAFDGDNDPSGTEKRKAIYTKDYKMLGFTNPVNPAMDFTQTPPGMLALDNMLYLAKVHQDTYIRIVLENCSREDKHECPFGRSAIELTRMLCDILQVGELPNEGCNDFHPMFFTHEHAWEEFFCVCIQLLNKTWKEMRATAEDFNKVMTVVREQITRALAMKPPSLEQLRVKLRSLSYSEILRLRQSERMSQDDFQSPPIIELRERIQPEILELIKQQRLNRLCEGSCFRKLGNRRRQEKFWFCRLSLNHKVLHYGDLDESPQGEVPFELLTDKIPVSDIKAVLTGKDCPHMKEKSALKQNKEVLELAFSVLYDPDEALNFVAPSKYEYCIWTDGLSALLGKELGSDLTRSDLDTLMSMEMKLRLLDLENITIPEAPPPVPKEPSTYNFTYSYG
;
A
#
# COMPACT_ATOMS: atom_id res chain seq x y z
N MET A 1 16.59 -26.49 54.87
CA MET A 1 15.44 -25.65 54.51
C MET A 1 15.35 -25.63 53.00
N PRO A 2 14.22 -25.92 52.37
CA PRO A 2 14.06 -25.69 50.96
C PRO A 2 14.16 -24.18 50.71
N PRO A 3 14.77 -23.73 49.57
CA PRO A 3 14.83 -22.31 49.25
C PRO A 3 13.41 -21.78 49.07
N PRO A 4 13.15 -20.50 49.46
CA PRO A 4 11.83 -19.91 49.28
C PRO A 4 11.41 -19.96 47.81
N SER A 5 10.14 -20.27 47.56
CA SER A 5 9.52 -20.48 46.26
C SER A 5 9.57 -19.25 45.32
N ASP A 6 10.13 -18.14 45.76
CA ASP A 6 10.10 -16.83 45.09
C ASP A 6 11.45 -16.41 44.48
N ILE A 7 12.44 -17.31 44.46
CA ILE A 7 13.74 -17.03 43.81
C ILE A 7 13.68 -17.39 42.33
N VAL A 8 13.64 -16.36 41.47
CA VAL A 8 13.76 -16.52 40.02
C VAL A 8 15.24 -16.58 39.65
N LYS A 9 15.66 -17.68 38.97
CA LYS A 9 17.02 -17.81 38.43
C LYS A 9 17.07 -17.14 37.03
N VAL A 10 17.94 -16.16 36.90
CA VAL A 10 18.18 -15.45 35.64
C VAL A 10 19.64 -15.60 35.22
N ALA A 11 19.91 -15.68 33.92
CA ALA A 11 21.26 -15.57 33.37
C ALA A 11 21.58 -14.10 33.09
N ILE A 12 22.77 -13.65 33.44
CA ILE A 12 23.23 -12.28 33.20
C ILE A 12 24.30 -12.36 32.10
N GLU A 13 24.05 -11.69 30.98
CA GLU A 13 25.00 -11.57 29.88
C GLU A 13 25.78 -10.25 30.01
N TRP A 14 27.12 -10.33 30.01
CA TRP A 14 27.99 -9.17 30.09
C TRP A 14 28.64 -8.92 28.71
N PRO A 15 28.55 -7.69 28.17
CA PRO A 15 29.25 -7.37 26.92
C PRO A 15 30.74 -7.11 27.18
N GLY A 16 31.54 -8.18 27.13
CA GLY A 16 33.00 -8.09 27.30
C GLY A 16 33.61 -9.41 27.82
N ALA A 17 34.59 -9.92 27.10
CA ALA A 17 35.05 -11.30 27.15
C ALA A 17 35.91 -11.72 28.35
N ASN A 18 35.97 -10.99 29.44
CA ASN A 18 36.72 -11.43 30.62
C ASN A 18 35.82 -11.41 31.86
N ALA A 19 35.45 -12.59 32.33
CA ALA A 19 34.75 -12.82 33.59
C ALA A 19 35.60 -12.37 34.79
N GLN A 20 35.56 -11.10 35.12
CA GLN A 20 35.96 -10.65 36.45
C GLN A 20 34.72 -10.63 37.34
N LEU A 21 34.80 -11.28 38.48
CA LEU A 21 33.79 -11.20 39.54
C LEU A 21 33.56 -9.71 39.85
N ILE A 22 32.40 -9.21 39.52
CA ILE A 22 31.97 -7.88 39.90
C ILE A 22 31.15 -8.03 41.18
N GLU A 23 31.65 -7.41 42.25
CA GLU A 23 30.87 -7.28 43.48
C GLU A 23 29.60 -6.47 43.18
N PHE A 24 28.48 -7.10 43.38
CA PHE A 24 27.12 -6.59 42.99
C PHE A 24 26.64 -5.41 43.84
N ASP A 25 27.42 -4.89 44.78
CA ASP A 25 26.91 -3.95 45.77
C ASP A 25 26.69 -2.51 45.32
N GLN A 26 27.10 -2.08 44.16
CA GLN A 26 27.03 -0.65 43.85
C GLN A 26 26.35 -0.24 42.53
N VAL A 27 26.02 -1.15 41.64
CA VAL A 27 25.55 -0.74 40.27
C VAL A 27 24.04 -0.96 40.04
N LEU A 28 23.40 -1.83 40.78
CA LEU A 28 21.97 -2.19 40.62
C LEU A 28 21.01 -1.49 41.57
N PHE A 29 21.49 -0.72 42.57
CA PHE A 29 20.66 -0.11 43.60
C PHE A 29 20.91 1.40 43.77
N THR A 30 20.77 2.17 42.72
CA THR A 30 20.44 3.59 42.85
C THR A 30 18.94 3.71 43.11
N ALA A 31 18.51 4.76 43.82
CA ALA A 31 17.18 4.93 44.42
C ALA A 31 15.95 4.74 43.49
N HIS A 32 16.15 4.60 42.17
CA HIS A 32 15.09 4.37 41.18
C HIS A 32 14.99 2.91 40.66
N ALA A 33 15.97 2.06 40.91
CA ALA A 33 15.97 0.66 40.51
C ALA A 33 14.86 -0.21 41.13
N PRO A 34 14.41 0.02 42.39
CA PRO A 34 13.31 -0.76 42.97
C PRO A 34 11.98 -0.59 42.25
N VAL A 35 11.72 0.59 41.69
CA VAL A 35 10.46 0.90 41.00
C VAL A 35 10.40 0.22 39.62
N LEU A 36 11.51 0.20 38.87
CA LEU A 36 11.58 -0.46 37.57
C LEU A 36 11.46 -1.99 37.70
N LEU A 37 12.13 -2.59 38.72
CA LEU A 37 12.06 -4.03 39.00
C LEU A 37 10.68 -4.48 39.49
N THR A 38 9.92 -3.62 40.16
CA THR A 38 8.55 -3.95 40.59
C THR A 38 7.56 -3.97 39.43
N HIS A 39 7.73 -3.12 38.39
CA HIS A 39 6.89 -3.14 37.21
C HIS A 39 7.19 -4.31 36.25
N ILE A 40 8.45 -4.72 36.15
CA ILE A 40 8.89 -5.81 35.25
C ILE A 40 8.85 -7.18 35.92
N ARG A 41 8.64 -7.23 37.26
CA ARG A 41 8.70 -8.46 38.07
C ARG A 41 7.78 -9.58 37.59
N GLY A 42 6.66 -9.24 36.95
CA GLY A 42 5.73 -10.19 36.37
C GLY A 42 6.24 -10.87 35.09
N ASP A 43 7.15 -10.24 34.35
CA ASP A 43 7.62 -10.69 33.06
C ASP A 43 8.91 -11.51 33.13
N ILE A 44 9.64 -11.44 34.26
CA ILE A 44 10.88 -12.18 34.48
C ILE A 44 10.54 -13.59 34.98
N LYS A 45 10.79 -14.59 34.11
CA LYS A 45 10.59 -16.02 34.39
C LYS A 45 11.92 -16.72 34.62
N ASN A 46 11.88 -17.94 35.21
CA ASN A 46 13.07 -18.79 35.29
C ASN A 46 13.68 -19.03 33.92
N GLY A 47 14.97 -18.75 33.77
CA GLY A 47 15.69 -18.85 32.51
C GLY A 47 15.71 -17.59 31.64
N THR A 48 15.14 -16.48 32.12
CA THR A 48 15.26 -15.18 31.44
C THR A 48 16.73 -14.72 31.41
N ILE A 49 17.21 -14.26 30.26
CA ILE A 49 18.55 -13.69 30.10
C ILE A 49 18.43 -12.17 30.28
N LEU A 50 19.12 -11.63 31.26
CA LEU A 50 19.23 -10.19 31.51
C LEU A 50 20.55 -9.68 30.91
N ARG A 51 20.49 -8.65 30.09
CA ARG A 51 21.66 -7.98 29.54
C ARG A 51 22.01 -6.75 30.37
N LEU A 52 23.21 -6.71 30.94
CA LEU A 52 23.68 -5.53 31.66
C LEU A 52 24.09 -4.45 30.64
N ALA A 53 23.57 -3.25 30.83
CA ALA A 53 23.92 -2.06 30.07
C ALA A 53 24.38 -0.94 31.01
N ILE A 54 25.17 -0.01 30.53
CA ILE A 54 25.53 1.20 31.27
C ILE A 54 24.27 2.03 31.51
N SER A 55 24.10 2.59 32.70
CA SER A 55 22.98 3.50 33.01
C SER A 55 22.95 4.65 32.00
N PRO A 56 21.79 4.95 31.36
CA PRO A 56 21.66 6.02 30.40
C PRO A 56 22.18 7.36 30.91
N MET A 57 21.88 7.74 32.13
CA MET A 57 22.39 8.95 32.79
C MET A 57 23.93 8.97 32.88
N ARG A 58 24.56 7.85 33.25
CA ARG A 58 26.02 7.74 33.33
C ARG A 58 26.66 7.80 31.95
N ALA A 59 26.08 7.10 30.97
CA ALA A 59 26.53 7.15 29.56
C ALA A 59 26.45 8.57 29.01
N ALA A 60 25.32 9.25 29.22
CA ALA A 60 25.11 10.63 28.78
C ALA A 60 26.16 11.59 29.37
N ARG A 61 26.44 11.49 30.68
CA ARG A 61 27.46 12.34 31.34
C ARG A 61 28.84 12.07 30.79
N GLN A 62 29.25 10.82 30.66
CA GLN A 62 30.57 10.45 30.14
C GLN A 62 30.77 10.90 28.71
N LEU A 63 29.75 10.77 27.88
CA LEU A 63 29.82 11.25 26.50
C LEU A 63 29.90 12.77 26.43
N LEU A 64 29.12 13.49 27.24
CA LEU A 64 29.16 14.95 27.27
C LEU A 64 30.53 15.48 27.67
N GLU A 65 31.17 14.89 28.72
CA GLU A 65 32.52 15.22 29.15
C GLU A 65 33.55 14.95 28.04
N ARG A 66 33.46 13.81 27.35
CA ARG A 66 34.37 13.47 26.23
C ARG A 66 34.19 14.40 25.04
N ILE A 67 32.98 14.82 24.70
CA ILE A 67 32.65 15.76 23.63
C ILE A 67 33.24 17.15 23.93
N GLN A 68 33.23 17.56 25.18
CA GLN A 68 33.79 18.84 25.63
C GLN A 68 35.31 18.81 25.81
N SER A 69 35.95 17.63 25.78
CA SER A 69 37.38 17.49 25.91
C SER A 69 38.16 18.06 24.72
N HIS A 70 39.43 18.36 24.90
CA HIS A 70 40.29 18.95 23.85
C HIS A 70 40.87 17.93 22.85
N GLY A 71 40.74 16.63 23.09
CA GLY A 71 41.28 15.57 22.23
C GLY A 71 40.37 15.32 20.99
N ILE A 72 40.92 15.55 19.79
CA ILE A 72 40.16 15.40 18.54
C ILE A 72 39.66 13.97 18.34
N ASP A 73 40.53 12.96 18.50
CA ASP A 73 40.18 11.55 18.32
C ASP A 73 39.15 11.07 19.37
N ALA A 74 39.33 11.47 20.65
CA ALA A 74 38.44 11.14 21.72
C ALA A 74 37.04 11.77 21.52
N ARG A 75 36.97 12.96 20.95
CA ARG A 75 35.75 13.66 20.61
C ARG A 75 35.05 12.99 19.45
N LEU A 76 35.75 12.59 18.41
CA LEU A 76 35.22 11.89 17.25
C LEU A 76 34.60 10.54 17.66
N GLU A 77 35.31 9.76 18.47
CA GLU A 77 34.74 8.48 18.98
C GLU A 77 33.55 8.70 19.89
N ALA A 78 33.55 9.75 20.73
CA ALA A 78 32.38 10.10 21.54
C ALA A 78 31.16 10.50 20.69
N LEU A 79 31.35 11.24 19.59
CA LEU A 79 30.26 11.61 18.67
C LEU A 79 29.73 10.41 17.88
N LYS A 80 30.59 9.47 17.49
CA LYS A 80 30.17 8.19 16.86
C LYS A 80 29.32 7.36 17.81
N GLU A 81 29.71 7.27 19.07
CA GLU A 81 28.98 6.57 20.12
C GLU A 81 27.65 7.28 20.43
N LEU A 82 27.67 8.62 20.51
CA LEU A 82 26.48 9.43 20.71
C LEU A 82 25.47 9.21 19.61
N ALA A 83 25.88 9.27 18.34
CA ALA A 83 24.97 9.05 17.22
C ALA A 83 24.26 7.70 17.23
N LYS A 84 24.88 6.66 17.82
CA LYS A 84 24.27 5.34 18.01
C LYS A 84 23.28 5.30 19.18
N LEU A 85 23.64 5.95 20.29
CA LEU A 85 22.84 5.92 21.52
C LEU A 85 21.67 6.92 21.47
N SER A 86 21.74 7.94 20.62
CA SER A 86 20.69 8.95 20.47
C SER A 86 19.36 8.39 20.00
N ALA A 87 19.35 7.21 19.37
CA ALA A 87 18.12 6.52 18.97
C ALA A 87 17.35 5.91 20.17
N ASP A 88 18.00 5.72 21.33
CA ASP A 88 17.35 5.23 22.55
C ASP A 88 16.64 6.39 23.29
N PRO A 89 15.31 6.34 23.48
CA PRO A 89 14.57 7.44 24.09
C PRO A 89 14.95 7.71 25.55
N THR A 90 15.38 6.69 26.29
CA THR A 90 15.81 6.83 27.69
C THR A 90 17.13 7.59 27.78
N PHE A 91 18.08 7.22 26.91
CA PHE A 91 19.35 7.92 26.78
C PHE A 91 19.14 9.36 26.28
N ALA A 92 18.30 9.55 25.25
CA ALA A 92 18.00 10.86 24.69
C ALA A 92 17.46 11.82 25.75
N THR A 93 16.50 11.36 26.58
CA THR A 93 15.96 12.16 27.69
C THR A 93 17.04 12.60 28.67
N GLU A 94 17.91 11.71 29.09
CA GLU A 94 19.00 12.03 30.04
C GLU A 94 20.04 12.98 29.40
N PHE A 95 20.41 12.78 28.15
CA PHE A 95 21.37 13.61 27.45
C PHE A 95 20.83 15.04 27.21
N ILE A 96 19.55 15.17 26.87
CA ILE A 96 18.88 16.46 26.71
C ILE A 96 18.76 17.21 28.05
N ASN A 97 18.41 16.51 29.13
CA ASN A 97 18.33 17.09 30.48
C ASN A 97 19.67 17.64 31.00
N MET A 98 20.78 17.13 30.47
CA MET A 98 22.13 17.62 30.79
C MET A 98 22.61 18.73 29.84
N GLU A 99 21.71 19.41 29.13
CA GLU A 99 22.02 20.43 28.11
C GLU A 99 22.89 19.90 26.95
N GLY A 100 22.87 18.60 26.69
CA GLY A 100 23.63 17.95 25.62
C GLY A 100 23.23 18.46 24.26
N LEU A 101 21.92 18.60 23.99
CA LEU A 101 21.42 19.15 22.73
C LEU A 101 21.88 20.58 22.48
N ALA A 102 21.85 21.46 23.49
CA ALA A 102 22.34 22.84 23.38
C ALA A 102 23.86 22.86 23.14
N THR A 103 24.59 21.90 23.67
CA THR A 103 26.03 21.76 23.41
C THR A 103 26.30 21.38 21.96
N LEU A 104 25.53 20.43 21.38
CA LEU A 104 25.63 20.07 19.96
C LEU A 104 25.28 21.27 19.06
N ALA A 105 24.22 21.99 19.36
CA ALA A 105 23.84 23.19 18.63
C ALA A 105 24.98 24.25 18.58
N ARG A 106 25.60 24.53 19.72
CA ARG A 106 26.76 25.44 19.82
C ARG A 106 27.95 24.95 19.02
N LEU A 107 28.22 23.64 18.97
CA LEU A 107 29.31 23.08 18.15
C LEU A 107 29.07 23.29 16.67
N VAL A 108 27.82 23.14 16.19
CA VAL A 108 27.44 23.42 14.80
C VAL A 108 27.58 24.92 14.51
N GLU A 109 27.05 25.80 15.38
CA GLU A 109 27.08 27.25 15.23
C GLU A 109 28.51 27.82 15.20
N SER A 110 29.41 27.20 15.95
CA SER A 110 30.83 27.63 16.00
C SER A 110 31.56 27.44 14.67
N GLY A 111 31.05 26.58 13.77
CA GLY A 111 31.68 26.25 12.48
C GLY A 111 33.05 25.57 12.60
N THR A 112 33.43 25.11 13.80
CA THR A 112 34.74 24.50 14.07
C THR A 112 34.82 23.01 13.71
N HIS A 113 33.67 22.35 13.56
CA HIS A 113 33.59 20.95 13.19
C HIS A 113 33.38 20.78 11.68
N PHE A 114 34.06 19.82 11.10
CA PHE A 114 33.99 19.47 9.68
C PHE A 114 34.19 17.96 9.49
N GLY A 115 33.90 17.47 8.28
CA GLY A 115 34.05 16.05 7.93
C GLY A 115 33.19 15.13 8.81
N GLU A 116 33.77 13.98 9.19
CA GLU A 116 33.06 12.98 10.00
C GLU A 116 32.53 13.51 11.33
N MET A 117 33.26 14.40 11.96
CA MET A 117 32.91 14.98 13.25
C MET A 117 31.59 15.77 13.15
N LEU A 118 31.44 16.59 12.11
CA LEU A 118 30.22 17.33 11.85
C LEU A 118 29.08 16.39 11.45
N ALA A 119 29.35 15.39 10.62
CA ALA A 119 28.34 14.43 10.19
C ALA A 119 27.71 13.66 11.38
N PHE A 120 28.54 13.20 12.34
CA PHE A 120 28.03 12.53 13.54
C PHE A 120 27.33 13.50 14.50
N THR A 121 27.80 14.74 14.61
CA THR A 121 27.13 15.80 15.39
C THR A 121 25.73 16.06 14.86
N LEU A 122 25.56 16.22 13.54
CA LEU A 122 24.26 16.44 12.90
C LEU A 122 23.36 15.21 13.00
N THR A 123 23.93 14.01 12.89
CA THR A 123 23.17 12.76 13.07
C THR A 123 22.62 12.67 14.49
N ALA A 124 23.47 12.85 15.52
CA ALA A 124 23.02 12.81 16.91
C ALA A 124 21.99 13.92 17.23
N PHE A 125 22.21 15.12 16.67
CA PHE A 125 21.27 16.23 16.84
C PHE A 125 19.87 15.89 16.29
N LEU A 126 19.81 15.37 15.07
CA LEU A 126 18.54 15.00 14.43
C LEU A 126 17.82 13.90 15.21
N GLU A 127 18.51 12.79 15.55
CA GLU A 127 17.96 11.69 16.33
C GLU A 127 17.40 12.15 17.69
N LEU A 128 18.11 13.05 18.37
CA LEU A 128 17.63 13.61 19.65
C LEU A 128 16.39 14.48 19.49
N MET A 129 16.30 15.26 18.41
CA MET A 129 15.13 16.11 18.11
C MET A 129 13.92 15.28 17.69
N ASP A 130 14.12 14.15 16.99
CA ASP A 130 13.05 13.27 16.51
C ASP A 130 12.27 12.59 17.63
N HIS A 131 12.84 12.52 18.86
CA HIS A 131 12.07 12.07 20.04
C HIS A 131 10.98 13.07 20.48
N GLY A 132 10.95 14.29 19.96
CA GLY A 132 9.94 15.30 20.28
C GLY A 132 9.98 15.85 21.72
N ILE A 133 11.09 15.63 22.44
CA ILE A 133 11.29 16.09 23.83
C ILE A 133 11.48 17.61 23.87
N VAL A 134 12.12 18.17 22.84
CA VAL A 134 12.41 19.60 22.72
C VAL A 134 11.69 20.16 21.48
N SER A 135 11.09 21.35 21.64
CA SER A 135 10.44 22.02 20.51
C SER A 135 11.49 22.57 19.52
N TRP A 136 11.23 22.40 18.23
CA TRP A 136 12.02 22.99 17.15
C TRP A 136 12.05 24.54 17.22
N ASP A 137 11.00 25.19 17.79
CA ASP A 137 10.93 26.64 17.94
C ASP A 137 12.00 27.25 18.84
N LEU A 138 12.70 26.44 19.62
CA LEU A 138 13.81 26.86 20.47
C LEU A 138 15.15 26.97 19.74
N ILE A 139 15.20 26.56 18.46
CA ILE A 139 16.43 26.56 17.68
C ILE A 139 16.78 27.98 17.24
N SER A 140 18.04 28.35 17.39
CA SER A 140 18.52 29.69 17.08
C SER A 140 18.58 29.97 15.56
N VAL A 141 18.43 31.23 15.20
CA VAL A 141 18.57 31.68 13.80
C VAL A 141 19.99 31.42 13.25
N SER A 142 21.00 31.47 14.10
CA SER A 142 22.40 31.19 13.69
C SER A 142 22.59 29.74 13.30
N PHE A 143 21.97 28.81 14.02
CA PHE A 143 21.96 27.39 13.68
C PHE A 143 21.32 27.15 12.31
N ILE A 144 20.15 27.73 12.05
CA ILE A 144 19.45 27.60 10.77
C ILE A 144 20.32 28.10 9.61
N LYS A 145 20.94 29.28 9.76
CA LYS A 145 21.85 29.82 8.74
C LYS A 145 23.04 28.93 8.48
N GLN A 146 23.59 28.32 9.52
CA GLN A 146 24.72 27.43 9.39
C GLN A 146 24.33 26.14 8.64
N ILE A 147 23.19 25.51 8.99
CA ILE A 147 22.67 24.33 8.30
C ILE A 147 22.33 24.64 6.84
N ALA A 148 21.62 25.74 6.58
CA ALA A 148 21.31 26.20 5.22
C ALA A 148 22.60 26.50 4.42
N GLY A 149 23.62 27.04 5.08
CA GLY A 149 24.95 27.27 4.50
C GLY A 149 25.58 26.00 3.95
N TYR A 150 25.44 24.85 4.63
CA TYR A 150 25.94 23.56 4.13
C TYR A 150 25.14 23.10 2.89
N VAL A 151 23.85 23.34 2.84
CA VAL A 151 23.01 22.99 1.67
C VAL A 151 23.34 23.87 0.47
N ASN A 152 23.67 25.13 0.70
CA ASN A 152 23.97 26.10 -0.37
C ASN A 152 25.40 26.01 -0.94
N GLN A 153 26.30 25.27 -0.30
CA GLN A 153 27.67 25.11 -0.76
C GLN A 153 27.78 24.03 -1.84
N PRO A 154 28.54 24.24 -2.93
CA PRO A 154 28.63 23.29 -4.05
C PRO A 154 29.48 22.04 -3.75
N MET A 155 30.33 22.07 -2.73
CA MET A 155 31.30 21.00 -2.40
C MET A 155 31.21 20.66 -0.91
N VAL A 156 30.15 19.99 -0.48
CA VAL A 156 29.98 19.53 0.89
C VAL A 156 30.01 18.00 0.91
N ASP A 157 30.52 17.44 2.00
CA ASP A 157 30.47 16.00 2.24
C ASP A 157 29.03 15.47 2.16
N VAL A 158 28.87 14.31 1.50
CA VAL A 158 27.57 13.70 1.25
C VAL A 158 26.77 13.50 2.55
N SER A 159 27.43 13.02 3.61
CA SER A 159 26.79 12.76 4.89
C SER A 159 26.34 14.04 5.59
N ILE A 160 27.10 15.10 5.49
CA ILE A 160 26.74 16.42 6.02
C ILE A 160 25.54 16.99 5.26
N LEU A 161 25.59 16.92 3.93
CA LEU A 161 24.49 17.42 3.09
C LEU A 161 23.17 16.67 3.36
N GLN A 162 23.21 15.35 3.46
CA GLN A 162 22.04 14.53 3.78
C GLN A 162 21.42 14.92 5.12
N ARG A 163 22.23 15.02 6.17
CA ARG A 163 21.76 15.40 7.51
C ARG A 163 21.27 16.84 7.58
N SER A 164 21.92 17.74 6.86
CA SER A 164 21.47 19.13 6.77
C SER A 164 20.11 19.25 6.09
N LEU A 165 19.87 18.55 4.97
CA LEU A 165 18.58 18.51 4.30
C LEU A 165 17.49 17.92 5.21
N ALA A 166 17.77 16.80 5.90
CA ALA A 166 16.84 16.18 6.83
C ALA A 166 16.47 17.09 8.02
N ILE A 167 17.46 17.79 8.59
CA ILE A 167 17.24 18.77 9.66
C ILE A 167 16.33 19.91 9.20
N LEU A 168 16.59 20.48 8.01
CA LEU A 168 15.76 21.56 7.47
C LEU A 168 14.34 21.07 7.16
N GLU A 169 14.17 19.85 6.65
CA GLU A 169 12.85 19.23 6.44
C GLU A 169 12.09 19.09 7.76
N SER A 170 12.71 18.51 8.80
CA SER A 170 12.11 18.36 10.13
C SER A 170 11.74 19.70 10.76
N MET A 171 12.57 20.76 10.59
CA MET A 171 12.24 22.11 11.02
C MET A 171 10.98 22.64 10.35
N VAL A 172 10.86 22.47 9.02
CA VAL A 172 9.70 22.93 8.26
C VAL A 172 8.45 22.18 8.68
N LEU A 173 8.53 20.87 8.86
CA LEU A 173 7.37 20.03 9.20
C LEU A 173 6.87 20.28 10.63
N ASN A 174 7.78 20.50 11.58
CA ASN A 174 7.43 20.57 13.02
C ASN A 174 7.30 21.98 13.57
N SER A 175 7.67 23.03 12.83
CA SER A 175 7.57 24.41 13.29
C SER A 175 7.07 25.35 12.21
N HIS A 176 6.01 26.08 12.55
CA HIS A 176 5.46 27.11 11.66
C HIS A 176 6.37 28.37 11.61
N SER A 177 6.95 28.76 12.74
CA SER A 177 7.82 29.93 12.83
C SER A 177 9.12 29.76 12.04
N LEU A 178 9.64 28.53 11.94
CA LEU A 178 10.87 28.23 11.22
C LEU A 178 10.68 28.08 9.71
N TYR A 179 9.48 27.74 9.24
CA TYR A 179 9.18 27.62 7.81
C TYR A 179 9.66 28.82 6.99
N GLN A 180 9.26 30.03 7.38
CA GLN A 180 9.62 31.25 6.66
C GLN A 180 11.13 31.49 6.63
N ARG A 181 11.81 31.17 7.75
CA ARG A 181 13.27 31.28 7.84
C ARG A 181 13.99 30.30 6.92
N VAL A 182 13.59 29.04 6.96
CA VAL A 182 14.18 28.01 6.11
C VAL A 182 13.97 28.35 4.64
N ALA A 183 12.76 28.80 4.25
CA ALA A 183 12.45 29.21 2.88
C ALA A 183 13.31 30.39 2.40
N GLN A 184 13.59 31.35 3.29
CA GLN A 184 14.47 32.50 2.96
C GLN A 184 15.95 32.11 2.83
N GLU A 185 16.43 31.22 3.70
CA GLU A 185 17.87 30.85 3.73
C GLU A 185 18.23 29.73 2.74
N THR A 186 17.24 29.01 2.20
CA THR A 186 17.46 27.87 1.28
C THR A 186 16.76 28.10 -0.05
N PRO A 187 17.43 28.68 -1.05
CA PRO A 187 16.84 28.92 -2.37
C PRO A 187 16.43 27.60 -3.06
N VAL A 188 15.20 27.53 -3.57
CA VAL A 188 14.66 26.35 -4.28
C VAL A 188 15.55 25.96 -5.47
N ALA A 189 16.17 26.93 -6.14
CA ALA A 189 17.10 26.67 -7.23
C ALA A 189 18.28 25.80 -6.81
N GLN A 190 18.77 25.91 -5.56
CA GLN A 190 19.85 25.09 -5.02
C GLN A 190 19.36 23.65 -4.74
N LEU A 191 18.13 23.51 -4.22
CA LEU A 191 17.53 22.19 -4.02
C LEU A 191 17.37 21.44 -5.36
N ILE A 192 16.97 22.14 -6.41
CA ILE A 192 16.88 21.58 -7.77
C ILE A 192 18.26 21.15 -8.29
N ALA A 193 19.32 21.91 -7.97
CA ALA A 193 20.69 21.51 -8.37
C ALA A 193 21.11 20.20 -7.71
N HIS A 194 20.70 19.93 -6.47
CA HIS A 194 20.97 18.66 -5.79
C HIS A 194 20.26 17.46 -6.43
N LEU A 195 19.18 17.66 -7.20
CA LEU A 195 18.51 16.59 -7.94
C LEU A 195 19.33 16.10 -9.14
N GLN A 196 20.28 16.89 -9.63
CA GLN A 196 21.15 16.52 -10.75
C GLN A 196 22.37 15.69 -10.31
N VAL A 197 22.62 15.58 -9.00
CA VAL A 197 23.70 14.77 -8.44
C VAL A 197 23.31 13.29 -8.50
N SER A 198 24.25 12.40 -8.82
CA SER A 198 23.97 10.96 -8.98
C SER A 198 23.79 10.18 -7.67
N ASN A 199 23.57 10.86 -6.54
CA ASN A 199 23.32 10.25 -5.24
C ASN A 199 21.82 10.27 -4.92
N GLN A 200 21.19 9.08 -4.89
CA GLN A 200 19.75 8.93 -4.71
C GLN A 200 19.26 9.40 -3.31
N GLU A 201 20.08 9.27 -2.28
CA GLU A 201 19.70 9.71 -0.93
C GLU A 201 19.65 11.24 -0.85
N ILE A 202 20.63 11.94 -1.43
CA ILE A 202 20.60 13.42 -1.54
C ILE A 202 19.36 13.84 -2.33
N GLN A 203 19.08 13.18 -3.46
CA GLN A 203 17.90 13.48 -4.27
C GLN A 203 16.60 13.31 -3.47
N THR A 204 16.51 12.24 -2.65
CA THR A 204 15.33 11.98 -1.81
C THR A 204 15.13 13.08 -0.78
N TYR A 205 16.16 13.44 -0.02
CA TYR A 205 16.04 14.52 0.98
C TYR A 205 15.80 15.90 0.34
N ALA A 206 16.36 16.16 -0.83
CA ALA A 206 16.12 17.41 -1.54
C ALA A 206 14.64 17.52 -2.00
N ILE A 207 14.06 16.44 -2.53
CA ILE A 207 12.62 16.43 -2.87
C ILE A 207 11.77 16.51 -1.61
N ALA A 208 12.14 15.82 -0.54
CA ALA A 208 11.42 15.84 0.74
C ALA A 208 11.36 17.27 1.30
N LEU A 209 12.45 18.01 1.28
CA LEU A 209 12.47 19.41 1.69
C LEU A 209 11.63 20.31 0.76
N ILE A 210 11.68 20.10 -0.56
CA ILE A 210 10.79 20.79 -1.52
C ILE A 210 9.34 20.50 -1.16
N ASN A 211 8.97 19.25 -0.94
CA ASN A 211 7.61 18.86 -0.57
C ASN A 211 7.17 19.47 0.77
N ALA A 212 8.04 19.45 1.78
CA ALA A 212 7.74 20.06 3.08
C ALA A 212 7.47 21.56 2.97
N LEU A 213 8.26 22.27 2.16
CA LEU A 213 8.06 23.69 1.87
C LEU A 213 6.72 23.95 1.16
N PHE A 214 6.27 23.05 0.29
CA PHE A 214 4.96 23.15 -0.36
C PHE A 214 3.80 22.83 0.59
N LEU A 215 3.92 21.81 1.44
CA LEU A 215 2.84 21.35 2.34
C LEU A 215 2.40 22.39 3.35
N LYS A 216 3.33 23.21 3.87
CA LYS A 216 3.03 24.19 4.94
C LYS A 216 2.22 25.41 4.48
N THR A 217 2.15 25.67 3.20
CA THR A 217 1.55 26.88 2.65
C THR A 217 0.01 26.94 2.68
N PRO A 218 -0.75 25.85 2.42
CA PRO A 218 -2.22 25.92 2.32
C PRO A 218 -2.96 26.06 3.66
N GLU A 219 -2.46 25.48 4.74
CA GLU A 219 -3.14 25.53 6.05
C GLU A 219 -3.20 26.96 6.61
N ASP A 220 -2.24 27.79 6.28
CA ASP A 220 -2.18 29.18 6.70
C ASP A 220 -3.27 30.06 6.08
N ARG A 221 -3.74 29.73 4.88
CA ARG A 221 -4.83 30.47 4.22
C ARG A 221 -6.14 30.47 5.01
N ARG A 222 -6.37 29.48 5.88
CA ARG A 222 -7.62 29.31 6.64
C ARG A 222 -7.59 29.88 8.05
N GLN A 223 -6.42 30.17 8.62
CA GLN A 223 -6.27 30.50 10.05
C GLN A 223 -5.55 31.83 10.36
N VAL A 224 -4.98 32.53 9.39
CA VAL A 224 -4.14 33.72 9.63
C VAL A 224 -4.85 34.99 9.20
N PRO A 225 -4.71 36.14 9.96
CA PRO A 225 -5.21 37.44 9.56
C PRO A 225 -4.66 37.86 8.20
N ALA A 226 -5.44 38.61 7.42
CA ALA A 226 -5.18 38.98 6.03
C ALA A 226 -3.77 39.59 5.79
N ASP A 227 -3.19 40.28 6.78
CA ASP A 227 -1.91 40.96 6.65
C ASP A 227 -0.67 40.02 6.60
N VAL A 228 -0.79 38.80 7.08
CA VAL A 228 0.28 37.77 7.05
C VAL A 228 0.13 36.82 5.87
N CYS A 229 -1.08 36.72 5.31
CA CYS A 229 -1.42 35.86 4.19
C CYS A 229 -0.68 36.23 2.89
N ASP A 230 -0.48 37.53 2.64
CA ASP A 230 0.13 38.01 1.39
C ASP A 230 1.58 37.60 1.21
N LEU A 231 2.37 37.55 2.30
CA LEU A 231 3.78 37.14 2.21
C LEU A 231 3.94 35.63 1.94
N CYS A 232 3.12 34.80 2.57
CA CYS A 232 3.15 33.33 2.35
C CYS A 232 2.65 32.96 0.94
N VAL A 233 1.64 33.65 0.44
CA VAL A 233 1.13 33.49 -0.93
C VAL A 233 2.18 33.89 -1.95
N CYS A 234 2.87 34.99 -1.72
CA CYS A 234 3.97 35.44 -2.59
C CYS A 234 5.12 34.46 -2.63
N LEU A 235 5.57 33.94 -1.50
CA LEU A 235 6.63 32.91 -1.42
C LEU A 235 6.24 31.64 -2.15
N TRP A 236 4.99 31.22 -2.03
CA TRP A 236 4.48 30.04 -2.69
C TRP A 236 4.38 30.21 -4.22
N GLN A 237 3.85 31.34 -4.69
CA GLN A 237 3.80 31.67 -6.12
C GLN A 237 5.20 31.81 -6.72
N GLU A 238 6.14 32.45 -5.98
CA GLU A 238 7.53 32.54 -6.38
C GLU A 238 8.19 31.16 -6.47
N MET A 239 7.92 30.29 -5.50
CA MET A 239 8.43 28.91 -5.49
C MET A 239 7.85 28.10 -6.65
N ALA A 240 6.54 28.15 -6.87
CA ALA A 240 5.88 27.48 -7.99
C ALA A 240 6.41 27.98 -9.35
N SER A 241 6.59 29.30 -9.51
CA SER A 241 7.17 29.87 -10.73
C SER A 241 8.63 29.48 -10.93
N THR A 242 9.42 29.43 -9.86
CA THR A 242 10.84 28.99 -9.90
C THR A 242 10.95 27.53 -10.32
N LEU A 243 10.09 26.64 -9.79
CA LEU A 243 10.04 25.23 -10.15
C LEU A 243 9.70 25.05 -11.63
N ALA A 244 8.73 25.81 -12.14
CA ALA A 244 8.38 25.79 -13.57
C ALA A 244 9.52 26.33 -14.45
N GLN A 245 10.12 27.47 -14.09
CA GLN A 245 11.23 28.08 -14.85
C GLN A 245 12.48 27.20 -14.88
N LYS A 246 12.74 26.42 -13.83
CA LYS A 246 13.91 25.50 -13.75
C LYS A 246 13.64 24.12 -14.34
N HIS A 247 12.53 23.92 -15.02
CA HIS A 247 12.17 22.65 -15.67
C HIS A 247 12.30 21.44 -14.73
N LEU A 248 11.77 21.56 -13.50
CA LEU A 248 11.87 20.56 -12.45
C LEU A 248 11.45 19.16 -12.94
N ARG A 249 10.34 19.08 -13.67
CA ARG A 249 9.83 17.80 -14.20
C ARG A 249 10.84 17.11 -15.10
N GLY A 250 11.45 17.85 -16.01
CA GLY A 250 12.49 17.33 -16.90
C GLY A 250 13.74 16.86 -16.15
N ILE A 251 14.15 17.57 -15.10
CA ILE A 251 15.28 17.17 -14.24
C ILE A 251 14.96 15.86 -13.52
N ILE A 252 13.79 15.75 -12.88
CA ILE A 252 13.35 14.53 -12.21
C ILE A 252 13.26 13.36 -13.19
N LEU A 253 12.68 13.59 -14.37
CA LEU A 253 12.57 12.56 -15.40
C LEU A 253 13.94 12.01 -15.80
N ASN A 254 14.92 12.89 -16.07
CA ASN A 254 16.21 12.50 -16.63
C ASN A 254 17.17 11.95 -15.57
N HIS A 255 17.19 12.51 -14.37
CA HIS A 255 18.19 12.17 -13.35
C HIS A 255 17.67 11.14 -12.32
N ILE A 256 16.34 10.99 -12.15
CA ILE A 256 15.76 10.09 -11.15
C ILE A 256 15.00 8.95 -11.81
N ILE A 257 13.96 9.27 -12.61
CA ILE A 257 13.05 8.25 -13.17
C ILE A 257 13.72 7.41 -14.26
N ARG A 258 14.46 8.05 -15.18
CA ARG A 258 15.23 7.40 -16.26
C ARG A 258 16.65 7.07 -15.87
N GLY A 259 17.04 7.30 -14.62
CA GLY A 259 18.36 6.97 -14.12
C GLY A 259 18.65 5.47 -14.20
N ASN A 260 19.94 5.10 -14.16
CA ASN A 260 20.39 3.71 -14.23
C ASN A 260 20.07 2.87 -12.99
N ARG A 261 19.34 3.41 -12.01
CA ARG A 261 19.00 2.74 -10.74
C ARG A 261 17.48 2.71 -10.56
N PRO A 262 16.93 1.62 -9.99
CA PRO A 262 15.52 1.57 -9.66
C PRO A 262 15.16 2.61 -8.59
N VAL A 263 13.99 3.22 -8.73
CA VAL A 263 13.45 4.16 -7.75
C VAL A 263 13.10 3.39 -6.47
N LYS A 264 13.74 3.72 -5.34
CA LYS A 264 13.44 3.13 -4.03
C LYS A 264 12.07 3.60 -3.52
N ALA A 265 11.48 2.87 -2.56
CA ALA A 265 10.16 3.18 -2.01
C ALA A 265 10.04 4.59 -1.41
N GLU A 266 11.05 5.04 -0.69
CA GLU A 266 11.12 6.40 -0.12
C GLU A 266 11.09 7.48 -1.20
N MET A 267 11.91 7.33 -2.25
CA MET A 267 11.92 8.24 -3.39
C MET A 267 10.56 8.19 -4.13
N ALA A 268 9.96 7.01 -4.30
CA ALA A 268 8.67 6.87 -4.95
C ALA A 268 7.57 7.62 -4.16
N HIS A 269 7.60 7.54 -2.82
CA HIS A 269 6.72 8.32 -1.96
C HIS A 269 6.92 9.83 -2.17
N GLN A 270 8.16 10.32 -2.16
CA GLN A 270 8.44 11.74 -2.36
C GLN A 270 8.00 12.23 -3.76
N LEU A 271 8.15 11.40 -4.79
CA LEU A 271 7.63 11.71 -6.14
C LEU A 271 6.11 11.74 -6.19
N TYR A 272 5.43 10.84 -5.46
CA TYR A 272 3.97 10.86 -5.31
C TYR A 272 3.52 12.15 -4.62
N VAL A 273 4.13 12.51 -3.50
CA VAL A 273 3.81 13.75 -2.77
C VAL A 273 4.01 14.96 -3.68
N LEU A 274 5.13 15.05 -4.39
CA LEU A 274 5.39 16.15 -5.32
C LEU A 274 4.35 16.24 -6.45
N GLN A 275 3.95 15.08 -7.00
CA GLN A 275 2.90 15.01 -8.02
C GLN A 275 1.58 15.57 -7.49
N VAL A 276 1.13 15.14 -6.30
CA VAL A 276 -0.11 15.64 -5.67
C VAL A 276 -0.02 17.14 -5.43
N LEU A 277 1.06 17.62 -4.83
CA LEU A 277 1.24 19.05 -4.53
C LEU A 277 1.27 19.91 -5.79
N THR A 278 1.91 19.43 -6.86
CA THR A 278 1.90 20.17 -8.15
C THR A 278 0.53 20.20 -8.79
N PHE A 279 -0.31 19.18 -8.63
CA PHE A 279 -1.71 19.24 -9.10
C PHE A 279 -2.59 20.07 -8.19
N ASN A 280 -2.32 20.15 -6.91
CA ASN A 280 -3.05 21.04 -5.99
C ASN A 280 -2.87 22.55 -6.32
N LEU A 281 -1.87 22.90 -7.15
CA LEU A 281 -1.79 24.25 -7.74
C LEU A 281 -3.03 24.59 -8.59
N LEU A 282 -3.74 23.61 -9.09
CA LEU A 282 -4.94 23.78 -9.91
C LEU A 282 -6.20 24.05 -9.06
N GLU A 283 -6.15 23.82 -7.74
CA GLU A 283 -7.30 23.94 -6.82
C GLU A 283 -7.91 25.35 -6.89
N GLU A 284 -7.12 26.40 -6.92
CA GLU A 284 -7.60 27.78 -7.00
C GLU A 284 -8.47 27.98 -8.24
N ARG A 285 -8.00 27.54 -9.40
CA ARG A 285 -8.76 27.65 -10.66
C ARG A 285 -9.98 26.72 -10.69
N MET A 286 -9.86 25.52 -10.09
CA MET A 286 -10.95 24.56 -9.95
C MET A 286 -12.09 25.10 -9.08
N MET A 287 -11.77 25.88 -8.05
CA MET A 287 -12.73 26.46 -7.12
C MET A 287 -13.15 27.90 -7.48
N THR A 288 -12.55 28.49 -8.51
CA THR A 288 -12.92 29.82 -9.01
C THR A 288 -14.14 29.73 -9.93
N LYS A 289 -15.22 30.39 -9.54
CA LYS A 289 -16.43 30.53 -10.37
C LYS A 289 -16.20 31.56 -11.47
N MET A 290 -16.71 31.30 -12.66
CA MET A 290 -16.74 32.31 -13.69
C MET A 290 -17.72 33.42 -13.32
N ASP A 291 -17.30 34.71 -13.49
CA ASP A 291 -18.20 35.84 -13.44
C ASP A 291 -18.83 36.08 -14.81
N PRO A 292 -20.14 35.86 -14.96
CA PRO A 292 -20.82 36.04 -16.25
C PRO A 292 -20.80 37.49 -16.73
N ASN A 293 -20.46 38.45 -15.88
CA ASN A 293 -20.40 39.89 -16.22
C ASN A 293 -18.98 40.34 -16.61
N ASP A 294 -17.94 39.54 -16.28
CA ASP A 294 -16.57 39.86 -16.66
C ASP A 294 -16.37 39.67 -18.16
N GLN A 295 -16.02 40.76 -18.85
CA GLN A 295 -15.82 40.75 -20.31
C GLN A 295 -14.61 39.90 -20.71
N THR A 296 -13.53 39.96 -19.92
CA THR A 296 -12.28 39.23 -20.23
C THR A 296 -12.51 37.72 -20.18
N GLN A 297 -13.29 37.24 -19.20
CA GLN A 297 -13.65 35.84 -19.10
C GLN A 297 -14.58 35.37 -20.25
N ARG A 298 -15.55 36.24 -20.62
CA ARG A 298 -16.43 35.97 -21.79
C ARG A 298 -15.66 35.95 -23.10
N ASP A 299 -14.62 36.72 -23.24
CA ASP A 299 -13.77 36.76 -24.45
C ASP A 299 -13.05 35.44 -24.67
N ILE A 300 -12.76 34.67 -23.61
CA ILE A 300 -12.22 33.30 -23.74
C ILE A 300 -13.23 32.36 -24.41
N ILE A 301 -14.50 32.42 -23.99
CA ILE A 301 -15.57 31.60 -24.64
C ILE A 301 -15.77 32.04 -26.10
N PHE A 302 -15.69 33.32 -26.36
CA PHE A 302 -15.76 33.87 -27.71
C PHE A 302 -14.59 33.38 -28.57
N GLU A 303 -13.39 33.31 -28.01
CA GLU A 303 -12.21 32.76 -28.69
C GLU A 303 -12.38 31.28 -29.05
N LEU A 304 -12.93 30.44 -28.15
CA LEU A 304 -13.27 29.05 -28.46
C LEU A 304 -14.22 28.94 -29.66
N ARG A 305 -15.26 29.78 -29.69
CA ARG A 305 -16.19 29.83 -30.82
C ARG A 305 -15.47 30.24 -32.09
N ARG A 306 -14.65 31.30 -32.06
CA ARG A 306 -13.90 31.83 -33.20
C ARG A 306 -12.98 30.74 -33.80
N ILE A 307 -12.24 30.03 -32.97
CA ILE A 307 -11.34 28.97 -33.44
C ILE A 307 -12.13 27.83 -34.15
N ALA A 308 -13.33 27.51 -33.67
CA ALA A 308 -14.13 26.41 -34.21
C ALA A 308 -14.84 26.75 -35.53
N PHE A 309 -15.35 27.99 -35.68
CA PHE A 309 -16.31 28.34 -36.72
C PHE A 309 -15.91 29.51 -37.63
N ASP A 310 -15.06 30.44 -37.17
CA ASP A 310 -14.65 31.57 -37.96
C ASP A 310 -13.33 31.27 -38.71
N GLY A 311 -13.42 30.76 -39.90
CA GLY A 311 -12.35 30.96 -40.89
C GLY A 311 -12.29 32.46 -41.24
N ASP A 312 -11.12 33.04 -41.37
CA ASP A 312 -10.66 34.44 -41.45
C ASP A 312 -11.56 35.55 -42.05
N ASN A 313 -12.86 35.35 -42.31
CA ASN A 313 -13.74 36.32 -42.91
C ASN A 313 -15.14 36.35 -42.32
N ASP A 314 -15.47 37.36 -41.47
CA ASP A 314 -16.87 37.72 -41.26
C ASP A 314 -17.09 39.23 -41.17
N PRO A 315 -17.84 39.85 -42.07
CA PRO A 315 -18.35 41.19 -41.99
C PRO A 315 -19.87 41.24 -41.95
N SER A 316 -20.55 41.05 -40.82
CA SER A 316 -22.01 41.25 -40.80
C SER A 316 -22.56 41.76 -39.47
N GLY A 317 -23.65 42.55 -39.50
CA GLY A 317 -24.19 43.44 -38.49
C GLY A 317 -24.72 42.81 -37.18
N THR A 318 -24.91 43.65 -36.15
CA THR A 318 -25.01 43.33 -34.71
C THR A 318 -26.18 42.42 -34.25
N GLU A 319 -27.36 42.47 -34.88
CA GLU A 319 -28.51 41.67 -34.42
C GLU A 319 -28.49 40.24 -34.98
N LYS A 320 -28.02 40.05 -36.22
CA LYS A 320 -27.82 38.75 -36.80
C LYS A 320 -26.72 37.95 -36.07
N ARG A 321 -25.73 38.66 -35.52
CA ARG A 321 -24.63 38.05 -34.71
C ARG A 321 -25.13 37.33 -33.46
N LYS A 322 -26.06 37.89 -32.68
CA LYS A 322 -26.55 37.21 -31.46
C LYS A 322 -27.24 35.89 -31.72
N ALA A 323 -28.06 35.81 -32.77
CA ALA A 323 -28.75 34.59 -33.15
C ALA A 323 -27.78 33.49 -33.67
N ILE A 324 -26.77 33.93 -34.47
CA ILE A 324 -25.71 33.04 -34.98
C ILE A 324 -24.89 32.52 -33.79
N TYR A 325 -24.44 33.36 -32.87
CA TYR A 325 -23.65 32.96 -31.70
C TYR A 325 -24.37 31.96 -30.76
N THR A 326 -25.67 32.14 -30.58
CA THR A 326 -26.47 31.19 -29.79
C THR A 326 -26.53 29.81 -30.47
N LYS A 327 -26.60 29.77 -31.83
CA LYS A 327 -26.54 28.54 -32.57
C LYS A 327 -25.17 27.88 -32.46
N ASP A 328 -24.08 28.65 -32.60
CA ASP A 328 -22.71 28.17 -32.51
C ASP A 328 -22.41 27.64 -31.10
N TYR A 329 -22.83 28.29 -30.02
CA TYR A 329 -22.67 27.83 -28.66
C TYR A 329 -23.47 26.55 -28.41
N LYS A 330 -24.64 26.37 -29.01
CA LYS A 330 -25.39 25.12 -28.98
C LYS A 330 -24.60 24.01 -29.70
N MET A 331 -24.02 24.34 -30.88
CA MET A 331 -23.17 23.39 -31.62
C MET A 331 -21.89 23.03 -30.87
N LEU A 332 -21.32 23.95 -30.09
CA LEU A 332 -20.24 23.63 -29.16
C LEU A 332 -20.67 22.75 -27.98
N GLY A 333 -21.96 22.53 -27.80
CA GLY A 333 -22.50 21.63 -26.76
C GLY A 333 -22.55 22.24 -25.36
N PHE A 334 -22.66 23.56 -25.23
CA PHE A 334 -22.95 24.19 -23.95
C PHE A 334 -24.40 23.95 -23.53
N THR A 335 -24.59 23.75 -22.23
CA THR A 335 -25.93 23.51 -21.64
C THR A 335 -26.77 24.79 -21.72
N ASN A 336 -26.14 25.97 -21.54
CA ASN A 336 -26.78 27.26 -21.67
C ASN A 336 -26.21 28.03 -22.88
N PRO A 337 -26.75 27.82 -24.11
CA PRO A 337 -26.20 28.43 -25.31
C PRO A 337 -26.48 29.96 -25.40
N VAL A 338 -27.40 30.50 -24.61
CA VAL A 338 -27.69 31.95 -24.54
C VAL A 338 -26.61 32.68 -23.72
N ASN A 339 -26.17 32.05 -22.63
CA ASN A 339 -25.11 32.55 -21.79
C ASN A 339 -24.19 31.38 -21.34
N PRO A 340 -23.23 30.96 -22.16
CA PRO A 340 -22.36 29.82 -21.86
C PRO A 340 -21.51 30.01 -20.59
N ALA A 341 -21.29 31.25 -20.15
CA ALA A 341 -20.59 31.55 -18.90
C ALA A 341 -21.25 30.91 -17.67
N MET A 342 -22.56 30.68 -17.72
CA MET A 342 -23.28 30.01 -16.65
C MET A 342 -22.87 28.55 -16.42
N ASP A 343 -22.35 27.88 -17.45
CA ASP A 343 -21.92 26.48 -17.34
C ASP A 343 -20.64 26.33 -16.49
N PHE A 344 -19.91 27.44 -16.26
CA PHE A 344 -18.68 27.49 -15.45
C PHE A 344 -18.86 28.08 -14.05
N THR A 345 -20.10 28.29 -13.61
CA THR A 345 -20.41 28.84 -12.27
C THR A 345 -20.41 27.75 -11.18
N GLN A 346 -20.45 26.48 -11.56
CA GLN A 346 -20.34 25.37 -10.62
C GLN A 346 -18.87 25.03 -10.32
N THR A 347 -18.56 24.84 -9.05
CA THR A 347 -17.22 24.45 -8.58
C THR A 347 -17.32 23.19 -7.73
N PRO A 348 -16.45 22.19 -7.91
CA PRO A 348 -15.57 22.02 -9.06
C PRO A 348 -16.35 21.75 -10.36
N PRO A 349 -15.83 22.00 -11.59
CA PRO A 349 -14.44 22.36 -11.91
C PRO A 349 -14.17 23.84 -12.17
N GLY A 350 -15.18 24.72 -12.12
CA GLY A 350 -15.02 26.17 -12.29
C GLY A 350 -14.25 26.60 -13.54
N MET A 351 -13.40 27.60 -13.39
CA MET A 351 -12.58 28.16 -14.47
C MET A 351 -11.53 27.19 -15.03
N LEU A 352 -11.12 26.18 -14.27
CA LEU A 352 -10.17 25.19 -14.75
C LEU A 352 -10.66 24.44 -16.01
N ALA A 353 -11.97 24.20 -16.09
CA ALA A 353 -12.55 23.58 -17.29
C ALA A 353 -12.40 24.48 -18.53
N LEU A 354 -12.56 25.77 -18.36
CA LEU A 354 -12.39 26.74 -19.45
C LEU A 354 -10.93 26.84 -19.88
N ASP A 355 -10.00 26.84 -18.93
CA ASP A 355 -8.55 26.84 -19.20
C ASP A 355 -8.14 25.59 -20.01
N ASN A 356 -8.63 24.41 -19.63
CA ASN A 356 -8.40 23.15 -20.37
C ASN A 356 -8.94 23.21 -21.81
N MET A 357 -10.15 23.73 -21.99
CA MET A 357 -10.75 23.89 -23.32
C MET A 357 -9.93 24.86 -24.17
N LEU A 358 -9.48 25.98 -23.60
CA LEU A 358 -8.68 26.99 -24.30
C LEU A 358 -7.31 26.42 -24.68
N TYR A 359 -6.67 25.65 -23.79
CA TYR A 359 -5.40 24.97 -24.10
C TYR A 359 -5.56 24.03 -25.29
N LEU A 360 -6.59 23.16 -25.28
CA LEU A 360 -6.88 22.26 -26.38
C LEU A 360 -7.09 23.03 -27.69
N ALA A 361 -7.86 24.11 -27.67
CA ALA A 361 -8.18 24.91 -28.86
C ALA A 361 -6.95 25.63 -29.43
N LYS A 362 -6.01 26.09 -28.57
CA LYS A 362 -4.81 26.83 -29.02
C LYS A 362 -3.65 25.91 -29.38
N VAL A 363 -3.39 24.88 -28.59
CA VAL A 363 -2.22 24.02 -28.77
C VAL A 363 -2.50 22.85 -29.71
N HIS A 364 -3.72 22.31 -29.68
CA HIS A 364 -4.14 21.18 -30.50
C HIS A 364 -5.34 21.56 -31.39
N GLN A 365 -5.21 22.69 -32.07
CA GLN A 365 -6.30 23.32 -32.84
C GLN A 365 -6.98 22.37 -33.82
N ASP A 366 -6.23 21.62 -34.61
CA ASP A 366 -6.79 20.66 -35.58
C ASP A 366 -7.64 19.58 -34.88
N THR A 367 -7.21 19.13 -33.71
CA THR A 367 -7.95 18.14 -32.93
C THR A 367 -9.23 18.73 -32.35
N TYR A 368 -9.18 19.96 -31.88
CA TYR A 368 -10.33 20.68 -31.35
C TYR A 368 -11.38 20.90 -32.44
N ILE A 369 -10.97 21.48 -33.57
CA ILE A 369 -11.85 21.73 -34.72
C ILE A 369 -12.49 20.42 -35.21
N ARG A 370 -11.69 19.37 -35.36
CA ARG A 370 -12.20 18.06 -35.79
C ARG A 370 -13.25 17.50 -34.81
N ILE A 371 -13.02 17.53 -33.51
CA ILE A 371 -13.98 17.04 -32.50
C ILE A 371 -15.28 17.82 -32.61
N VAL A 372 -15.21 19.16 -32.68
CA VAL A 372 -16.38 20.02 -32.73
C VAL A 372 -17.15 19.80 -34.06
N LEU A 373 -16.47 19.85 -35.20
CA LEU A 373 -17.13 19.73 -36.54
C LEU A 373 -17.69 18.33 -36.78
N GLU A 374 -16.99 17.26 -36.35
CA GLU A 374 -17.52 15.90 -36.45
C GLU A 374 -18.82 15.70 -35.66
N ASN A 375 -19.00 16.42 -34.54
CA ASN A 375 -20.22 16.37 -33.75
C ASN A 375 -21.32 17.28 -34.34
N CYS A 376 -20.96 18.41 -34.91
CA CYS A 376 -21.92 19.35 -35.55
C CYS A 376 -22.49 18.86 -36.88
N SER A 377 -21.74 18.00 -37.60
CA SER A 377 -22.16 17.51 -38.93
C SER A 377 -23.12 16.31 -38.87
N ARG A 378 -23.45 15.81 -37.67
CA ARG A 378 -24.36 14.69 -37.52
C ARG A 378 -25.80 15.17 -37.45
N GLU A 379 -26.62 14.69 -38.38
CA GLU A 379 -28.08 14.92 -38.39
C GLU A 379 -28.83 13.95 -37.42
N ASP A 380 -28.11 13.02 -36.82
CA ASP A 380 -28.63 12.02 -35.90
C ASP A 380 -28.54 12.51 -34.46
N LYS A 381 -29.29 11.87 -33.54
CA LYS A 381 -29.32 12.18 -32.10
C LYS A 381 -28.03 11.82 -31.35
N HIS A 382 -26.96 11.48 -32.06
CA HIS A 382 -25.70 10.96 -31.52
C HIS A 382 -24.61 12.02 -31.39
N GLU A 383 -24.96 13.29 -31.33
CA GLU A 383 -24.02 14.39 -31.11
C GLU A 383 -23.38 14.31 -29.74
N CYS A 384 -22.05 14.38 -29.66
CA CYS A 384 -21.32 14.51 -28.39
C CYS A 384 -21.23 15.98 -27.99
N PRO A 385 -21.83 16.44 -26.90
CA PRO A 385 -21.82 17.84 -26.49
C PRO A 385 -20.45 18.20 -25.94
N PHE A 386 -19.56 18.79 -26.76
CA PHE A 386 -18.16 19.09 -26.39
C PHE A 386 -18.06 19.93 -25.12
N GLY A 387 -18.79 21.05 -25.00
CA GLY A 387 -18.72 21.95 -23.86
C GLY A 387 -19.07 21.25 -22.54
N ARG A 388 -20.23 20.58 -22.51
CA ARG A 388 -20.66 19.80 -21.33
C ARG A 388 -19.69 18.65 -21.02
N SER A 389 -19.21 17.98 -22.06
CA SER A 389 -18.27 16.85 -21.91
C SER A 389 -16.92 17.31 -21.34
N ALA A 390 -16.39 18.46 -21.78
CA ALA A 390 -15.13 19.00 -21.29
C ALA A 390 -15.21 19.44 -19.83
N ILE A 391 -16.32 20.06 -19.43
CA ILE A 391 -16.58 20.46 -18.03
C ILE A 391 -16.62 19.23 -17.13
N GLU A 392 -17.44 18.24 -17.49
CA GLU A 392 -17.61 17.03 -16.68
C GLU A 392 -16.35 16.16 -16.66
N LEU A 393 -15.62 16.09 -17.78
CA LEU A 393 -14.31 15.42 -17.82
C LEU A 393 -13.31 16.10 -16.89
N THR A 394 -13.22 17.42 -16.90
CA THR A 394 -12.31 18.14 -15.99
C THR A 394 -12.63 17.81 -14.53
N ARG A 395 -13.91 17.82 -14.14
CA ARG A 395 -14.36 17.42 -12.81
C ARG A 395 -13.92 16.00 -12.48
N MET A 396 -14.15 15.07 -13.42
CA MET A 396 -13.76 13.66 -13.27
C MET A 396 -12.24 13.48 -13.10
N LEU A 397 -11.42 14.22 -13.86
CA LEU A 397 -9.96 14.13 -13.75
C LEU A 397 -9.47 14.69 -12.42
N CYS A 398 -10.07 15.77 -11.91
CA CYS A 398 -9.80 16.28 -10.57
C CYS A 398 -10.11 15.23 -9.49
N ASP A 399 -11.24 14.54 -9.60
CA ASP A 399 -11.61 13.45 -8.68
C ASP A 399 -10.61 12.28 -8.75
N ILE A 400 -10.22 11.84 -9.96
CA ILE A 400 -9.29 10.71 -10.16
C ILE A 400 -7.91 11.01 -9.56
N LEU A 401 -7.42 12.25 -9.73
CA LEU A 401 -6.10 12.67 -9.26
C LEU A 401 -6.15 13.36 -7.89
N GLN A 402 -7.33 13.43 -7.26
CA GLN A 402 -7.56 13.97 -5.91
C GLN A 402 -7.02 15.40 -5.76
N VAL A 403 -7.29 16.26 -6.75
CA VAL A 403 -6.87 17.67 -6.75
C VAL A 403 -7.51 18.40 -5.58
N GLY A 404 -6.69 19.05 -4.72
CA GLY A 404 -7.12 19.74 -3.51
C GLY A 404 -7.09 18.87 -2.24
N GLU A 405 -6.71 17.60 -2.34
CA GLU A 405 -6.56 16.73 -1.18
C GLU A 405 -5.09 16.67 -0.72
N LEU A 406 -4.89 16.41 0.57
CA LEU A 406 -3.55 16.23 1.12
C LEU A 406 -2.97 14.88 0.68
N PRO A 407 -1.63 14.80 0.45
CA PRO A 407 -0.99 13.54 0.12
C PRO A 407 -1.17 12.49 1.22
N ASN A 408 -1.42 11.24 0.85
CA ASN A 408 -1.53 10.13 1.78
C ASN A 408 -0.13 9.64 2.19
N GLU A 409 0.16 9.57 3.50
CA GLU A 409 1.46 9.19 4.07
C GLU A 409 1.93 7.77 3.67
N GLY A 410 1.00 6.85 3.43
CA GLY A 410 1.34 5.47 3.04
C GLY A 410 1.45 5.21 1.53
N CYS A 411 1.17 6.21 0.70
CA CYS A 411 1.12 6.04 -0.75
C CYS A 411 2.46 6.33 -1.43
N ASN A 412 2.84 5.47 -2.37
CA ASN A 412 4.02 5.64 -3.22
C ASN A 412 3.69 5.52 -4.71
N ASP A 413 2.42 5.76 -5.06
CA ASP A 413 1.87 5.52 -6.40
C ASP A 413 1.97 6.76 -7.30
N PHE A 414 3.19 7.15 -7.67
CA PHE A 414 3.41 8.22 -8.64
C PHE A 414 3.29 7.71 -10.09
N HIS A 415 2.95 8.61 -11.01
CA HIS A 415 2.85 8.31 -12.44
C HIS A 415 3.99 8.98 -13.23
N PRO A 416 4.96 8.22 -13.76
CA PRO A 416 6.10 8.76 -14.50
C PRO A 416 5.72 9.70 -15.65
N MET A 417 4.59 9.45 -16.30
CA MET A 417 4.12 10.25 -17.45
C MET A 417 3.89 11.72 -17.11
N PHE A 418 3.53 12.07 -15.86
CA PHE A 418 3.32 13.46 -15.46
C PHE A 418 4.60 14.26 -15.31
N PHE A 419 5.74 13.61 -15.36
CA PHE A 419 7.05 14.25 -15.37
C PHE A 419 7.64 14.38 -16.77
N THR A 420 6.91 13.95 -17.82
CA THR A 420 7.40 13.98 -19.22
C THR A 420 7.10 15.30 -19.96
N HIS A 421 6.24 16.15 -19.43
CA HIS A 421 5.81 17.41 -20.04
C HIS A 421 5.57 18.49 -18.99
N GLU A 422 5.89 19.75 -19.29
CA GLU A 422 5.65 20.85 -18.34
C GLU A 422 4.15 21.10 -18.15
N HIS A 423 3.36 21.03 -19.23
CA HIS A 423 1.90 21.10 -19.21
C HIS A 423 1.26 19.70 -19.12
N ALA A 424 1.69 18.91 -18.16
CA ALA A 424 1.27 17.51 -18.05
C ALA A 424 -0.23 17.33 -17.79
N TRP A 425 -0.84 18.26 -17.04
CA TRP A 425 -2.27 18.25 -16.76
C TRP A 425 -3.08 18.54 -18.03
N GLU A 426 -2.77 19.61 -18.73
CA GLU A 426 -3.47 20.03 -19.93
C GLU A 426 -3.33 18.98 -21.07
N GLU A 427 -2.15 18.41 -21.22
CA GLU A 427 -1.91 17.34 -22.18
C GLU A 427 -2.68 16.06 -21.80
N PHE A 428 -2.75 15.74 -20.49
CA PHE A 428 -3.56 14.63 -20.02
C PHE A 428 -5.05 14.85 -20.32
N PHE A 429 -5.58 16.05 -20.08
CA PHE A 429 -6.93 16.41 -20.49
C PHE A 429 -7.13 16.25 -22.00
N CYS A 430 -6.18 16.72 -22.82
CA CYS A 430 -6.25 16.60 -24.28
C CYS A 430 -6.30 15.14 -24.77
N VAL A 431 -5.62 14.23 -24.08
CA VAL A 431 -5.70 12.79 -24.38
C VAL A 431 -7.06 12.23 -23.96
N CYS A 432 -7.56 12.62 -22.79
CA CYS A 432 -8.82 12.10 -22.24
C CYS A 432 -10.07 12.60 -22.98
N ILE A 433 -10.07 13.84 -23.50
CA ILE A 433 -11.20 14.35 -24.30
C ILE A 433 -11.30 13.64 -25.65
N GLN A 434 -10.17 13.27 -26.25
CA GLN A 434 -10.16 12.46 -27.47
C GLN A 434 -10.69 11.03 -27.20
N LEU A 435 -10.34 10.46 -26.04
CA LEU A 435 -10.90 9.17 -25.60
C LEU A 435 -12.41 9.27 -25.43
N LEU A 436 -12.90 10.30 -24.76
CA LEU A 436 -14.33 10.51 -24.55
C LEU A 436 -15.10 10.57 -25.88
N ASN A 437 -14.62 11.36 -26.83
CA ASN A 437 -15.22 11.47 -28.16
C ASN A 437 -15.20 10.12 -28.91
N LYS A 438 -14.13 9.35 -28.80
CA LYS A 438 -14.03 8.00 -29.35
C LYS A 438 -15.04 7.04 -28.71
N THR A 439 -15.11 7.00 -27.38
CA THR A 439 -16.00 6.12 -26.62
C THR A 439 -17.46 6.46 -26.87
N TRP A 440 -17.80 7.75 -26.99
CA TRP A 440 -19.12 8.21 -27.41
C TRP A 440 -19.57 7.57 -28.72
N LYS A 441 -18.67 7.58 -29.72
CA LYS A 441 -18.92 6.99 -31.02
C LYS A 441 -19.05 5.46 -30.98
N GLU A 442 -18.16 4.79 -30.23
CA GLU A 442 -18.19 3.34 -30.07
C GLU A 442 -19.49 2.85 -29.41
N MET A 443 -19.97 3.59 -28.42
CA MET A 443 -21.25 3.30 -27.75
C MET A 443 -22.48 3.71 -28.56
N ARG A 444 -22.34 4.46 -29.66
CA ARG A 444 -23.44 5.11 -30.39
C ARG A 444 -24.35 5.88 -29.44
N ALA A 445 -23.75 6.60 -28.51
CA ALA A 445 -24.41 7.22 -27.38
C ALA A 445 -25.32 8.39 -27.83
N THR A 446 -26.40 8.60 -27.08
CA THR A 446 -27.29 9.76 -27.18
C THR A 446 -27.11 10.66 -25.95
N ALA A 447 -27.78 11.81 -25.92
CA ALA A 447 -27.76 12.71 -24.77
C ALA A 447 -28.21 12.03 -23.44
N GLU A 448 -29.08 11.00 -23.52
CA GLU A 448 -29.56 10.22 -22.36
C GLU A 448 -28.47 9.29 -21.81
N ASP A 449 -27.55 8.86 -22.66
CA ASP A 449 -26.45 7.94 -22.27
C ASP A 449 -25.23 8.67 -21.69
N PHE A 450 -25.31 10.00 -21.54
CA PHE A 450 -24.17 10.82 -21.09
C PHE A 450 -23.45 10.27 -19.87
N ASN A 451 -24.18 9.97 -18.80
CA ASN A 451 -23.61 9.44 -17.56
C ASN A 451 -23.00 8.04 -17.75
N LYS A 452 -23.59 7.19 -18.59
CA LYS A 452 -23.03 5.87 -18.90
C LYS A 452 -21.70 6.00 -19.62
N VAL A 453 -21.59 6.92 -20.59
CA VAL A 453 -20.33 7.20 -21.29
C VAL A 453 -19.27 7.69 -20.31
N MET A 454 -19.64 8.65 -19.44
CA MET A 454 -18.71 9.17 -18.42
C MET A 454 -18.21 8.07 -17.47
N THR A 455 -19.07 7.12 -17.08
CA THR A 455 -18.67 5.97 -16.27
C THR A 455 -17.67 5.07 -17.00
N VAL A 456 -17.90 4.78 -18.28
CA VAL A 456 -16.96 3.98 -19.08
C VAL A 456 -15.63 4.70 -19.27
N VAL A 457 -15.66 5.99 -19.57
CA VAL A 457 -14.44 6.82 -19.72
C VAL A 457 -13.64 6.87 -18.42
N ARG A 458 -14.30 7.03 -17.27
CA ARG A 458 -13.64 6.98 -15.96
C ARG A 458 -12.90 5.65 -15.77
N GLU A 459 -13.54 4.56 -16.08
CA GLU A 459 -12.95 3.22 -15.97
C GLU A 459 -11.77 3.02 -16.91
N GLN A 460 -11.90 3.45 -18.18
CA GLN A 460 -10.79 3.39 -19.14
C GLN A 460 -9.57 4.17 -18.64
N ILE A 461 -9.78 5.39 -18.12
CA ILE A 461 -8.71 6.23 -17.58
C ILE A 461 -8.07 5.59 -16.35
N THR A 462 -8.87 5.14 -15.37
CA THR A 462 -8.38 4.53 -14.14
C THR A 462 -7.57 3.26 -14.42
N ARG A 463 -8.06 2.38 -15.31
CA ARG A 463 -7.34 1.18 -15.73
C ARG A 463 -6.03 1.50 -16.45
N ALA A 464 -6.04 2.51 -17.31
CA ALA A 464 -4.83 2.93 -18.02
C ALA A 464 -3.78 3.53 -17.07
N LEU A 465 -4.20 4.31 -16.06
CA LEU A 465 -3.33 4.84 -15.02
C LEU A 465 -2.73 3.72 -14.14
N ALA A 466 -3.53 2.72 -13.77
CA ALA A 466 -3.06 1.56 -13.00
C ALA A 466 -1.95 0.77 -13.71
N MET A 467 -1.86 0.85 -15.04
CA MET A 467 -0.76 0.27 -15.82
C MET A 467 0.53 1.08 -15.78
N LYS A 468 0.56 2.23 -15.08
CA LYS A 468 1.71 3.14 -14.90
C LYS A 468 2.45 3.46 -16.21
N PRO A 469 1.80 4.05 -17.22
CA PRO A 469 2.46 4.35 -18.47
C PRO A 469 3.63 5.32 -18.25
N PRO A 470 4.80 5.09 -18.88
CA PRO A 470 5.99 5.92 -18.67
C PRO A 470 5.92 7.28 -19.36
N SER A 471 4.96 7.49 -20.28
CA SER A 471 4.76 8.76 -21.00
C SER A 471 3.30 8.94 -21.43
N LEU A 472 2.91 10.18 -21.73
CA LEU A 472 1.59 10.52 -22.26
C LEU A 472 1.29 9.81 -23.60
N GLU A 473 2.30 9.59 -24.45
CA GLU A 473 2.13 8.83 -25.68
C GLU A 473 1.81 7.35 -25.42
N GLN A 474 2.49 6.74 -24.43
CA GLN A 474 2.18 5.37 -24.02
C GLN A 474 0.79 5.27 -23.37
N LEU A 475 0.37 6.29 -22.62
CA LEU A 475 -0.99 6.40 -22.14
C LEU A 475 -1.99 6.40 -23.29
N ARG A 476 -1.74 7.21 -24.33
CA ARG A 476 -2.59 7.28 -25.53
C ARG A 476 -2.72 5.93 -26.24
N VAL A 477 -1.63 5.18 -26.34
CA VAL A 477 -1.64 3.82 -26.90
C VAL A 477 -2.49 2.88 -26.05
N LYS A 478 -2.32 2.90 -24.72
CA LYS A 478 -3.10 2.06 -23.79
C LYS A 478 -4.60 2.40 -23.83
N LEU A 479 -4.96 3.68 -23.86
CA LEU A 479 -6.35 4.12 -23.96
C LEU A 479 -6.99 3.73 -25.32
N ARG A 480 -6.19 3.69 -26.39
CA ARG A 480 -6.67 3.18 -27.69
C ARG A 480 -7.01 1.68 -27.64
N SER A 481 -6.25 0.88 -26.89
CA SER A 481 -6.51 -0.55 -26.71
C SER A 481 -7.70 -0.84 -25.80
N LEU A 482 -8.00 0.03 -24.83
CA LEU A 482 -9.15 -0.07 -23.94
C LEU A 482 -10.43 0.46 -24.62
N SER A 483 -10.88 -0.18 -25.70
CA SER A 483 -12.16 0.15 -26.37
C SER A 483 -13.37 -0.16 -25.48
N TYR A 484 -14.54 0.33 -25.85
CA TYR A 484 -15.78 0.00 -25.13
C TYR A 484 -16.03 -1.51 -25.06
N SER A 485 -15.84 -2.22 -26.17
CA SER A 485 -15.96 -3.68 -26.21
C SER A 485 -14.95 -4.39 -25.29
N GLU A 486 -13.73 -3.87 -25.20
CA GLU A 486 -12.73 -4.42 -24.28
C GLU A 486 -13.10 -4.17 -22.82
N ILE A 487 -13.65 -3.01 -22.47
CA ILE A 487 -14.17 -2.76 -21.11
C ILE A 487 -15.29 -3.72 -20.76
N LEU A 488 -16.21 -3.99 -21.68
CA LEU A 488 -17.27 -4.97 -21.45
C LEU A 488 -16.70 -6.38 -21.22
N ARG A 489 -15.70 -6.77 -22.04
CA ARG A 489 -15.01 -8.05 -21.90
C ARG A 489 -14.30 -8.16 -20.53
N LEU A 490 -13.60 -7.11 -20.12
CA LEU A 490 -12.92 -7.06 -18.82
C LEU A 490 -13.92 -7.13 -17.66
N ARG A 491 -15.03 -6.37 -17.71
CA ARG A 491 -16.09 -6.45 -16.70
C ARG A 491 -16.68 -7.86 -16.62
N GLN A 492 -16.93 -8.50 -17.76
CA GLN A 492 -17.41 -9.87 -17.77
C GLN A 492 -16.38 -10.85 -17.18
N SER A 493 -15.11 -10.73 -17.54
CA SER A 493 -14.04 -11.54 -16.97
C SER A 493 -13.92 -11.34 -15.46
N GLU A 494 -14.02 -10.10 -14.99
CA GLU A 494 -13.99 -9.77 -13.57
C GLU A 494 -15.20 -10.31 -12.82
N ARG A 495 -16.41 -10.19 -13.39
CA ARG A 495 -17.62 -10.83 -12.81
C ARG A 495 -17.47 -12.34 -12.71
N MET A 496 -16.79 -12.96 -13.66
CA MET A 496 -16.53 -14.39 -13.64
C MET A 496 -15.36 -14.79 -12.71
N SER A 497 -14.44 -13.88 -12.44
CA SER A 497 -13.26 -14.10 -11.59
C SER A 497 -13.40 -13.48 -10.18
N GLN A 498 -14.20 -12.43 -10.04
CA GLN A 498 -14.50 -11.85 -8.73
C GLN A 498 -15.58 -12.68 -8.06
N ASP A 499 -15.15 -13.37 -7.05
CA ASP A 499 -15.94 -13.55 -5.85
C ASP A 499 -16.29 -12.16 -5.32
N ASP A 500 -17.43 -11.63 -5.69
CA ASP A 500 -18.01 -10.39 -5.12
C ASP A 500 -18.45 -10.64 -3.66
N PHE A 501 -17.57 -11.31 -2.88
CA PHE A 501 -17.85 -11.87 -1.55
C PHE A 501 -17.74 -10.84 -0.43
N GLN A 502 -17.70 -9.55 -0.75
CA GLN A 502 -17.55 -8.49 0.26
C GLN A 502 -18.82 -7.66 0.50
N SER A 503 -19.88 -7.87 -0.25
CA SER A 503 -21.16 -7.21 0.08
C SER A 503 -21.85 -7.88 1.29
N PRO A 504 -22.49 -7.12 2.20
CA PRO A 504 -23.13 -7.68 3.40
C PRO A 504 -24.06 -8.87 3.14
N PRO A 505 -24.94 -8.88 2.11
CA PRO A 505 -25.77 -10.04 1.81
C PRO A 505 -24.99 -11.28 1.38
N ILE A 506 -23.83 -11.09 0.74
CA ILE A 506 -23.00 -12.20 0.29
C ILE A 506 -22.18 -12.76 1.46
N ILE A 507 -21.71 -11.90 2.37
CA ILE A 507 -21.07 -12.34 3.63
C ILE A 507 -22.06 -13.18 4.44
N GLU A 508 -23.31 -12.72 4.61
CA GLU A 508 -24.37 -13.46 5.32
C GLU A 508 -24.68 -14.81 4.63
N LEU A 509 -24.76 -14.82 3.30
CA LEU A 509 -24.93 -16.06 2.54
C LEU A 509 -23.76 -17.03 2.76
N ARG A 510 -22.53 -16.53 2.75
CA ARG A 510 -21.32 -17.31 3.01
C ARG A 510 -21.34 -17.93 4.41
N GLU A 511 -21.62 -17.12 5.44
CA GLU A 511 -21.70 -17.57 6.83
C GLU A 511 -22.80 -18.65 7.01
N ARG A 512 -23.88 -18.54 6.27
CA ARG A 512 -24.97 -19.52 6.28
C ARG A 512 -24.61 -20.84 5.61
N ILE A 513 -23.86 -20.81 4.50
CA ILE A 513 -23.48 -22.00 3.72
C ILE A 513 -22.26 -22.72 4.36
N GLN A 514 -21.34 -22.00 4.99
CA GLN A 514 -20.10 -22.55 5.52
C GLN A 514 -20.31 -23.77 6.44
N PRO A 515 -21.23 -23.81 7.40
CA PRO A 515 -21.46 -24.98 8.24
C PRO A 515 -21.99 -26.19 7.45
N GLU A 516 -22.80 -25.97 6.41
CA GLU A 516 -23.29 -27.05 5.54
C GLU A 516 -22.15 -27.72 4.77
N ILE A 517 -21.23 -26.91 4.24
CA ILE A 517 -20.03 -27.43 3.51
C ILE A 517 -19.08 -28.14 4.48
N LEU A 518 -18.86 -27.60 5.67
CA LEU A 518 -18.02 -28.24 6.69
C LEU A 518 -18.57 -29.61 7.08
N GLU A 519 -19.91 -29.77 7.18
CA GLU A 519 -20.51 -31.05 7.46
C GLU A 519 -20.34 -32.04 6.28
N LEU A 520 -20.43 -31.58 5.03
CA LEU A 520 -20.10 -32.39 3.85
C LEU A 520 -18.64 -32.89 3.86
N ILE A 521 -17.71 -32.00 4.16
CA ILE A 521 -16.30 -32.36 4.28
C ILE A 521 -16.09 -33.39 5.39
N LYS A 522 -16.72 -33.19 6.54
CA LYS A 522 -16.67 -34.11 7.68
C LYS A 522 -17.21 -35.49 7.29
N GLN A 523 -18.35 -35.57 6.65
CA GLN A 523 -18.89 -36.86 6.17
C GLN A 523 -17.97 -37.54 5.18
N GLN A 524 -17.38 -36.81 4.26
CA GLN A 524 -16.40 -37.32 3.32
C GLN A 524 -15.15 -37.90 4.05
N ARG A 525 -14.63 -37.20 5.08
CA ARG A 525 -13.53 -37.71 5.90
C ARG A 525 -13.90 -39.02 6.60
N LEU A 526 -15.09 -39.05 7.24
CA LEU A 526 -15.58 -40.25 7.92
C LEU A 526 -15.77 -41.42 6.95
N ASN A 527 -16.32 -41.18 5.76
CA ASN A 527 -16.47 -42.21 4.72
C ASN A 527 -15.10 -42.78 4.30
N ARG A 528 -14.10 -41.91 4.13
CA ARG A 528 -12.73 -42.36 3.81
C ARG A 528 -12.12 -43.21 4.95
N LEU A 529 -12.38 -42.84 6.22
CA LEU A 529 -11.96 -43.69 7.35
C LEU A 529 -12.67 -45.04 7.34
N CYS A 530 -13.93 -45.09 6.88
CA CYS A 530 -14.65 -46.37 6.73
C CYS A 530 -14.12 -47.27 5.59
N GLU A 531 -13.55 -46.67 4.53
CA GLU A 531 -12.83 -47.39 3.50
C GLU A 531 -11.51 -48.02 4.07
N GLY A 532 -10.87 -47.24 4.96
CA GLY A 532 -9.65 -47.63 5.64
C GLY A 532 -8.37 -47.31 4.87
N SER A 533 -7.25 -47.40 5.55
CA SER A 533 -5.93 -47.13 4.96
C SER A 533 -4.86 -48.07 5.50
N CYS A 534 -3.86 -48.33 4.66
CA CYS A 534 -2.70 -49.14 4.99
C CYS A 534 -1.56 -48.22 5.50
N PHE A 535 -1.00 -48.57 6.66
CA PHE A 535 0.10 -47.83 7.27
C PHE A 535 1.34 -48.70 7.41
N ARG A 536 2.52 -48.09 7.31
CA ARG A 536 3.79 -48.77 7.59
C ARG A 536 4.00 -48.87 9.09
N LYS A 537 4.35 -50.07 9.57
CA LYS A 537 4.68 -50.30 10.98
C LYS A 537 6.14 -49.91 11.22
N LEU A 538 6.37 -48.95 12.13
CA LEU A 538 7.71 -48.59 12.55
C LEU A 538 8.31 -49.69 13.40
N GLY A 539 9.15 -50.56 12.81
CA GLY A 539 9.82 -51.66 13.49
C GLY A 539 11.30 -51.42 13.68
N ASN A 540 11.85 -51.87 14.82
CA ASN A 540 13.28 -51.93 15.08
C ASN A 540 13.93 -53.04 14.27
N ARG A 541 14.84 -52.67 13.34
CA ARG A 541 15.80 -53.49 12.59
C ARG A 541 15.26 -54.38 11.44
N ARG A 542 15.72 -54.02 10.23
CA ARG A 542 16.00 -54.87 9.05
C ARG A 542 15.42 -56.30 9.05
N ARG A 543 14.13 -56.43 8.70
CA ARG A 543 13.54 -57.60 8.01
C ARG A 543 12.05 -57.33 7.83
N GLN A 544 11.59 -57.47 6.57
CA GLN A 544 10.22 -57.35 6.07
C GLN A 544 9.44 -56.11 6.55
N GLU A 545 9.10 -55.24 5.59
CA GLU A 545 8.15 -54.18 5.84
C GLU A 545 6.84 -54.75 6.31
N LYS A 546 6.49 -54.56 7.58
CA LYS A 546 5.19 -54.94 8.12
C LYS A 546 4.23 -53.80 7.92
N PHE A 547 3.05 -54.13 7.46
CA PHE A 547 1.95 -53.20 7.28
C PHE A 547 0.87 -53.48 8.32
N TRP A 548 0.12 -52.48 8.66
CA TRP A 548 -1.14 -52.66 9.33
C TRP A 548 -2.22 -51.83 8.64
N PHE A 549 -3.43 -52.38 8.66
CA PHE A 549 -4.60 -51.74 8.08
C PHE A 549 -5.49 -51.23 9.20
N CYS A 550 -6.02 -50.03 9.03
CA CYS A 550 -6.94 -49.41 9.98
C CYS A 550 -8.18 -48.89 9.23
N ARG A 551 -9.35 -49.22 9.73
CA ARG A 551 -10.63 -48.73 9.20
C ARG A 551 -11.65 -48.47 10.28
N LEU A 552 -12.54 -47.49 10.04
CA LEU A 552 -13.65 -47.19 10.91
C LEU A 552 -14.86 -48.07 10.57
N SER A 553 -15.62 -48.52 11.57
CA SER A 553 -16.89 -49.20 11.33
C SER A 553 -17.92 -48.28 10.68
N LEU A 554 -18.84 -48.82 9.87
CA LEU A 554 -19.85 -48.01 9.15
C LEU A 554 -20.79 -47.20 10.07
N ASN A 555 -20.92 -47.61 11.32
CA ASN A 555 -21.68 -46.88 12.34
C ASN A 555 -20.84 -45.85 13.11
N HIS A 556 -19.59 -45.64 12.71
CA HIS A 556 -18.62 -44.68 13.29
C HIS A 556 -18.32 -44.93 14.78
N LYS A 557 -18.56 -46.13 15.32
CA LYS A 557 -18.41 -46.39 16.76
C LYS A 557 -17.15 -47.15 17.13
N VAL A 558 -16.52 -47.85 16.20
CA VAL A 558 -15.38 -48.74 16.45
C VAL A 558 -14.31 -48.55 15.39
N LEU A 559 -13.07 -48.37 15.81
CA LEU A 559 -11.89 -48.35 14.96
C LEU A 559 -11.31 -49.79 14.96
N HIS A 560 -11.28 -50.43 13.79
CA HIS A 560 -10.73 -51.78 13.60
C HIS A 560 -9.32 -51.66 13.00
N TYR A 561 -8.40 -52.45 13.49
CA TYR A 561 -7.05 -52.50 12.95
C TYR A 561 -6.47 -53.92 13.05
N GLY A 562 -5.48 -54.18 12.22
CA GLY A 562 -4.81 -55.51 12.20
C GLY A 562 -3.53 -55.48 11.38
N ASP A 563 -2.64 -56.45 11.66
CA ASP A 563 -1.40 -56.59 10.92
C ASP A 563 -1.68 -57.32 9.58
N LEU A 564 -1.03 -56.82 8.51
CA LEU A 564 -1.05 -57.42 7.19
C LEU A 564 0.37 -57.75 6.75
N ASP A 565 0.51 -58.91 6.13
CA ASP A 565 1.83 -59.38 5.63
C ASP A 565 2.20 -58.67 4.30
N GLU A 566 1.21 -58.24 3.53
CA GLU A 566 1.38 -57.54 2.25
C GLU A 566 0.43 -56.33 2.16
N SER A 567 0.79 -55.34 1.32
CA SER A 567 -0.09 -54.20 1.02
C SER A 567 -1.34 -54.70 0.26
N PRO A 568 -2.57 -54.47 0.76
CA PRO A 568 -3.79 -54.98 0.16
C PRO A 568 -4.05 -54.39 -1.23
N GLN A 569 -4.46 -55.22 -2.19
CA GLN A 569 -4.87 -54.83 -3.54
C GLN A 569 -6.40 -54.70 -3.69
N GLY A 570 -7.16 -54.51 -2.58
CA GLY A 570 -8.61 -54.43 -2.58
C GLY A 570 -9.17 -54.15 -1.18
N GLU A 571 -10.50 -54.25 -1.03
CA GLU A 571 -11.15 -54.11 0.28
C GLU A 571 -10.70 -55.19 1.26
N VAL A 572 -10.29 -54.74 2.45
CA VAL A 572 -9.90 -55.66 3.54
C VAL A 572 -11.14 -56.00 4.37
N PRO A 573 -11.53 -57.31 4.44
CA PRO A 573 -12.68 -57.70 5.26
C PRO A 573 -12.43 -57.44 6.76
N PHE A 574 -13.50 -57.15 7.51
CA PHE A 574 -13.40 -56.90 8.97
C PHE A 574 -12.87 -58.08 9.77
N GLU A 575 -13.06 -59.30 9.27
CA GLU A 575 -12.62 -60.54 9.91
C GLU A 575 -11.09 -60.68 9.98
N LEU A 576 -10.37 -59.97 9.11
CA LEU A 576 -8.89 -59.93 9.13
C LEU A 576 -8.34 -58.90 10.13
N LEU A 577 -9.18 -58.01 10.64
CA LEU A 577 -8.81 -56.96 11.58
C LEU A 577 -9.14 -57.42 13.01
N THR A 578 -8.16 -58.03 13.68
CA THR A 578 -8.34 -58.74 14.97
C THR A 578 -8.56 -57.75 16.13
N ASP A 579 -8.00 -56.57 16.03
CA ASP A 579 -7.97 -55.56 17.10
C ASP A 579 -9.00 -54.46 16.87
N LYS A 580 -9.55 -53.93 17.94
CA LYS A 580 -10.58 -52.88 17.87
C LYS A 580 -10.51 -51.94 19.07
N ILE A 581 -10.79 -50.68 18.83
CA ILE A 581 -10.91 -49.64 19.84
C ILE A 581 -12.27 -48.97 19.66
N PRO A 582 -13.12 -48.93 20.71
CA PRO A 582 -14.33 -48.10 20.70
C PRO A 582 -13.96 -46.63 20.55
N VAL A 583 -14.67 -45.89 19.72
CA VAL A 583 -14.42 -44.45 19.51
C VAL A 583 -14.63 -43.68 20.82
N SER A 584 -15.50 -44.16 21.71
CA SER A 584 -15.71 -43.60 23.06
C SER A 584 -14.45 -43.59 23.93
N ASP A 585 -13.53 -44.50 23.69
CA ASP A 585 -12.32 -44.69 24.49
C ASP A 585 -11.17 -43.81 23.97
N ILE A 586 -11.31 -43.23 22.79
CA ILE A 586 -10.32 -42.31 22.22
C ILE A 586 -10.35 -41.00 22.95
N LYS A 587 -9.23 -40.64 23.58
CA LYS A 587 -9.10 -39.40 24.40
C LYS A 587 -8.53 -38.24 23.61
N ALA A 588 -7.55 -38.50 22.74
CA ALA A 588 -6.88 -37.50 21.99
C ALA A 588 -6.21 -38.02 20.71
N VAL A 589 -6.04 -37.13 19.75
CA VAL A 589 -5.16 -37.35 18.59
C VAL A 589 -3.98 -36.41 18.75
N LEU A 590 -2.76 -36.95 18.74
CA LEU A 590 -1.51 -36.22 18.80
C LEU A 590 -0.85 -36.23 17.44
N THR A 591 -0.09 -35.19 17.12
CA THR A 591 0.54 -35.01 15.80
C THR A 591 2.00 -34.60 15.93
N GLY A 592 2.81 -35.02 14.97
CA GLY A 592 4.20 -34.56 14.86
C GLY A 592 5.05 -34.91 16.09
N LYS A 593 5.67 -33.92 16.70
CA LYS A 593 6.59 -34.06 17.85
C LYS A 593 5.91 -34.52 19.14
N ASP A 594 4.61 -34.36 19.25
CA ASP A 594 3.86 -34.73 20.46
C ASP A 594 3.54 -36.22 20.50
N CYS A 595 3.70 -36.93 19.38
CA CYS A 595 3.49 -38.34 19.28
C CYS A 595 4.49 -39.11 20.16
N PRO A 596 4.05 -40.12 20.95
CA PRO A 596 4.92 -40.90 21.82
C PRO A 596 6.11 -41.53 21.08
N HIS A 597 5.88 -42.10 19.88
CA HIS A 597 6.90 -42.75 19.07
C HIS A 597 7.91 -41.80 18.43
N MET A 598 7.66 -40.47 18.46
CA MET A 598 8.59 -39.45 18.00
C MET A 598 9.44 -38.83 19.11
N LYS A 599 9.17 -39.14 20.40
CA LYS A 599 9.91 -38.63 21.55
C LYS A 599 11.19 -39.41 21.85
N GLU A 600 11.37 -40.64 21.30
CA GLU A 600 12.58 -41.41 21.49
C GLU A 600 13.78 -40.83 20.76
N LYS A 601 14.96 -40.81 21.42
CA LYS A 601 16.21 -40.21 20.88
C LYS A 601 16.68 -40.82 19.55
N SER A 602 16.25 -42.03 19.22
CA SER A 602 16.51 -42.71 17.93
C SER A 602 15.65 -42.16 16.80
N ALA A 603 14.45 -41.62 17.10
CA ALA A 603 13.53 -41.06 16.12
C ALA A 603 13.94 -39.64 15.67
N LEU A 604 14.70 -38.91 16.49
CA LEU A 604 15.22 -37.55 16.17
C LEU A 604 16.26 -37.52 15.02
N LYS A 605 16.76 -38.67 14.58
CA LYS A 605 17.60 -38.83 13.38
C LYS A 605 16.80 -39.17 12.12
N GLN A 606 15.49 -39.33 12.24
CA GLN A 606 14.63 -39.63 11.10
C GLN A 606 14.28 -38.30 10.33
N ASN A 607 14.09 -38.48 9.04
CA ASN A 607 13.83 -37.46 8.07
C ASN A 607 12.68 -36.51 8.53
N LYS A 608 12.79 -35.20 8.31
CA LYS A 608 11.77 -34.18 8.60
C LYS A 608 10.38 -34.56 8.06
N GLU A 609 10.36 -35.28 6.96
CA GLU A 609 9.19 -35.80 6.27
C GLU A 609 8.37 -36.78 7.13
N VAL A 610 9.03 -37.71 7.86
CA VAL A 610 8.37 -38.67 8.74
C VAL A 610 7.69 -37.99 9.91
N LEU A 611 8.30 -36.93 10.44
CA LEU A 611 7.75 -36.14 11.53
C LEU A 611 6.46 -35.38 11.14
N GLU A 612 6.40 -34.94 9.88
CA GLU A 612 5.24 -34.20 9.32
C GLU A 612 4.05 -35.15 9.02
N LEU A 613 4.29 -36.47 8.90
CA LEU A 613 3.28 -37.45 8.60
C LEU A 613 2.90 -38.31 9.82
N ALA A 614 3.49 -38.06 10.99
CA ALA A 614 3.26 -38.82 12.20
C ALA A 614 2.02 -38.33 12.95
N PHE A 615 1.18 -39.27 13.39
CA PHE A 615 0.08 -39.03 14.30
C PHE A 615 -0.13 -40.21 15.25
N SER A 616 -0.77 -39.99 16.38
CA SER A 616 -1.05 -41.05 17.36
C SER A 616 -2.46 -40.89 17.94
N VAL A 617 -3.14 -42.00 18.11
CA VAL A 617 -4.45 -42.08 18.75
C VAL A 617 -4.26 -42.58 20.18
N LEU A 618 -4.55 -41.71 21.14
CA LEU A 618 -4.51 -42.05 22.57
C LEU A 618 -5.88 -42.56 22.99
N TYR A 619 -5.92 -43.77 23.55
CA TYR A 619 -7.17 -44.43 24.00
C TYR A 619 -7.13 -44.86 25.47
N ASP A 620 -5.96 -45.09 26.06
CA ASP A 620 -5.78 -45.31 27.48
C ASP A 620 -4.66 -44.40 28.03
N PRO A 621 -4.55 -44.10 29.35
CA PRO A 621 -3.56 -43.18 29.89
C PRO A 621 -2.13 -43.44 29.40
N ASP A 622 -1.77 -44.70 29.19
CA ASP A 622 -0.43 -45.11 28.79
C ASP A 622 -0.39 -45.82 27.43
N GLU A 623 -1.50 -45.95 26.72
CA GLU A 623 -1.56 -46.69 25.43
C GLU A 623 -1.91 -45.76 24.27
N ALA A 624 -1.16 -45.91 23.17
CA ALA A 624 -1.38 -45.12 21.95
C ALA A 624 -1.14 -46.00 20.71
N LEU A 625 -2.03 -45.91 19.75
CA LEU A 625 -1.78 -46.33 18.38
C LEU A 625 -0.98 -45.30 17.64
N ASN A 626 0.19 -45.73 17.14
CA ASN A 626 1.15 -44.82 16.50
C ASN A 626 1.18 -45.07 15.00
N PHE A 627 0.99 -44.00 14.24
CA PHE A 627 0.91 -44.02 12.78
C PHE A 627 1.94 -43.09 12.13
N VAL A 628 2.43 -43.50 10.97
CA VAL A 628 3.04 -42.63 9.98
C VAL A 628 2.27 -42.81 8.68
N ALA A 629 1.63 -41.74 8.24
CA ALA A 629 0.81 -41.78 7.04
C ALA A 629 1.69 -42.01 5.77
N PRO A 630 1.18 -42.72 4.78
CA PRO A 630 1.93 -42.95 3.54
C PRO A 630 2.06 -41.70 2.67
N SER A 631 1.17 -40.71 2.88
CA SER A 631 1.18 -39.46 2.16
C SER A 631 0.60 -38.30 3.01
N LYS A 632 0.86 -37.08 2.61
CA LYS A 632 0.27 -35.87 3.26
C LYS A 632 -1.26 -35.87 3.15
N TYR A 633 -1.80 -36.39 2.04
CA TYR A 633 -3.24 -36.52 1.84
C TYR A 633 -3.86 -37.46 2.90
N GLU A 634 -3.32 -38.67 3.03
CA GLU A 634 -3.80 -39.68 4.03
C GLU A 634 -3.65 -39.14 5.47
N TYR A 635 -2.56 -38.46 5.75
CA TYR A 635 -2.36 -37.77 7.04
C TYR A 635 -3.48 -36.79 7.35
N CYS A 636 -3.84 -35.89 6.39
CA CYS A 636 -4.92 -34.90 6.58
C CYS A 636 -6.28 -35.61 6.73
N ILE A 637 -6.59 -36.62 5.91
CA ILE A 637 -7.84 -37.39 5.98
C ILE A 637 -8.01 -38.02 7.37
N TRP A 638 -6.98 -38.70 7.87
CA TRP A 638 -7.05 -39.38 9.16
C TRP A 638 -7.09 -38.44 10.35
N THR A 639 -6.27 -37.38 10.36
CA THR A 639 -6.26 -36.45 11.45
C THR A 639 -7.55 -35.64 11.52
N ASP A 640 -8.12 -35.23 10.39
CA ASP A 640 -9.41 -34.56 10.33
C ASP A 640 -10.58 -35.49 10.70
N GLY A 641 -10.60 -36.71 10.14
CA GLY A 641 -11.67 -37.67 10.44
C GLY A 641 -11.70 -38.08 11.92
N LEU A 642 -10.54 -38.28 12.54
CA LEU A 642 -10.43 -38.58 13.97
C LEU A 642 -10.81 -37.33 14.81
N SER A 643 -10.45 -36.11 14.38
CA SER A 643 -10.88 -34.88 15.02
C SER A 643 -12.41 -34.72 14.96
N ALA A 644 -13.02 -35.04 13.82
CA ALA A 644 -14.47 -35.06 13.65
C ALA A 644 -15.16 -36.03 14.61
N LEU A 645 -14.61 -37.25 14.79
CA LEU A 645 -15.14 -38.20 15.76
C LEU A 645 -15.08 -37.74 17.19
N LEU A 646 -14.08 -36.92 17.52
CA LEU A 646 -13.92 -36.30 18.85
C LEU A 646 -14.69 -34.99 19.02
N GLY A 647 -15.48 -34.58 18.04
CA GLY A 647 -16.23 -33.32 18.07
C GLY A 647 -15.33 -32.06 18.02
N LYS A 648 -14.11 -32.20 17.52
CA LYS A 648 -13.16 -31.09 17.35
C LYS A 648 -13.24 -30.49 15.93
N GLU A 649 -12.78 -29.27 15.80
CA GLU A 649 -12.70 -28.59 14.49
C GLU A 649 -11.66 -29.25 13.57
N LEU A 650 -11.98 -29.25 12.28
CA LEU A 650 -11.10 -29.74 11.22
C LEU A 650 -10.08 -28.67 10.87
N GLY A 651 -8.81 -28.90 11.12
CA GLY A 651 -7.77 -27.88 11.00
C GLY A 651 -6.71 -28.10 9.91
N SER A 652 -6.82 -29.17 9.10
CA SER A 652 -5.81 -29.47 8.09
C SER A 652 -5.81 -28.48 6.92
N ASP A 653 -4.66 -28.37 6.23
CA ASP A 653 -4.54 -27.59 5.01
C ASP A 653 -5.47 -28.11 3.90
N LEU A 654 -5.69 -29.45 3.87
CA LEU A 654 -6.61 -30.07 2.93
C LEU A 654 -8.05 -29.61 3.19
N THR A 655 -8.51 -29.59 4.44
CA THR A 655 -9.86 -29.10 4.78
C THR A 655 -10.04 -27.62 4.43
N ARG A 656 -9.02 -26.78 4.62
CA ARG A 656 -9.08 -25.38 4.19
C ARG A 656 -9.22 -25.27 2.68
N SER A 657 -8.41 -26.01 1.92
CA SER A 657 -8.47 -26.02 0.45
C SER A 657 -9.81 -26.55 -0.08
N ASP A 658 -10.34 -27.63 0.52
CA ASP A 658 -11.65 -28.19 0.14
C ASP A 658 -12.78 -27.21 0.48
N LEU A 659 -12.73 -26.58 1.65
CA LEU A 659 -13.72 -25.57 2.06
C LEU A 659 -13.72 -24.38 1.09
N ASP A 660 -12.55 -23.84 0.75
CA ASP A 660 -12.45 -22.71 -0.18
C ASP A 660 -12.97 -23.08 -1.57
N THR A 661 -12.64 -24.29 -2.05
CA THR A 661 -13.08 -24.77 -3.37
C THR A 661 -14.60 -24.96 -3.40
N LEU A 662 -15.16 -25.70 -2.45
CA LEU A 662 -16.61 -25.99 -2.39
C LEU A 662 -17.41 -24.73 -2.12
N MET A 663 -16.91 -23.83 -1.25
CA MET A 663 -17.53 -22.54 -0.98
C MET A 663 -17.58 -21.69 -2.26
N SER A 664 -16.49 -21.61 -3.00
CA SER A 664 -16.44 -20.88 -4.28
C SER A 664 -17.43 -21.44 -5.29
N MET A 665 -17.53 -22.76 -5.39
CA MET A 665 -18.47 -23.44 -6.29
C MET A 665 -19.94 -23.17 -5.89
N GLU A 666 -20.26 -23.33 -4.63
CA GLU A 666 -21.63 -23.15 -4.11
C GLU A 666 -22.07 -21.69 -4.21
N MET A 667 -21.18 -20.75 -3.88
CA MET A 667 -21.45 -19.32 -4.03
C MET A 667 -21.71 -18.97 -5.50
N LYS A 668 -20.90 -19.48 -6.44
CA LYS A 668 -21.12 -19.25 -7.88
C LYS A 668 -22.47 -19.81 -8.35
N LEU A 669 -22.86 -20.99 -7.87
CA LEU A 669 -24.16 -21.57 -8.18
C LEU A 669 -25.33 -20.70 -7.68
N ARG A 670 -25.26 -20.22 -6.44
CA ARG A 670 -26.33 -19.40 -5.83
C ARG A 670 -26.39 -17.97 -6.36
N LEU A 671 -25.27 -17.47 -6.93
CA LEU A 671 -25.19 -16.12 -7.52
C LEU A 671 -25.34 -16.13 -9.06
N LEU A 672 -25.78 -17.24 -9.65
CA LEU A 672 -26.12 -17.28 -11.08
C LEU A 672 -27.16 -16.22 -11.40
N ASP A 673 -26.80 -15.29 -12.30
CA ASP A 673 -27.72 -14.30 -12.83
C ASP A 673 -28.66 -14.98 -13.84
N LEU A 674 -29.92 -15.10 -13.46
CA LEU A 674 -30.99 -15.64 -14.30
C LEU A 674 -31.84 -14.53 -14.96
N GLU A 675 -31.39 -13.27 -14.88
CA GLU A 675 -32.06 -12.16 -15.52
C GLU A 675 -32.11 -12.38 -17.05
N ASN A 676 -33.29 -12.30 -17.64
CA ASN A 676 -33.56 -12.57 -19.05
C ASN A 676 -33.42 -14.05 -19.50
N ILE A 677 -33.27 -15.00 -18.59
CA ILE A 677 -33.42 -16.41 -18.90
C ILE A 677 -34.86 -16.82 -18.72
N THR A 678 -35.51 -17.30 -19.78
CA THR A 678 -36.85 -17.85 -19.69
C THR A 678 -36.81 -19.17 -18.93
N ILE A 679 -37.27 -19.17 -17.68
CA ILE A 679 -37.38 -20.38 -16.88
C ILE A 679 -38.63 -21.13 -17.34
N PRO A 680 -38.52 -22.40 -17.80
CA PRO A 680 -39.66 -23.20 -18.15
C PRO A 680 -40.59 -23.42 -16.96
N GLU A 681 -41.90 -23.30 -17.12
CA GLU A 681 -42.88 -23.56 -16.06
C GLU A 681 -42.90 -25.03 -15.55
N ALA A 682 -42.38 -25.94 -16.36
CA ALA A 682 -42.21 -27.36 -15.99
C ALA A 682 -40.75 -27.80 -16.21
N PRO A 683 -40.23 -28.70 -15.35
CA PRO A 683 -38.89 -29.26 -15.56
C PRO A 683 -38.83 -29.99 -16.90
N PRO A 684 -37.69 -29.93 -17.60
CA PRO A 684 -37.50 -30.64 -18.87
C PRO A 684 -37.74 -32.15 -18.64
N PRO A 685 -38.32 -32.85 -19.64
CA PRO A 685 -38.51 -34.29 -19.53
C PRO A 685 -37.17 -34.98 -19.31
N VAL A 686 -37.15 -35.98 -18.42
CA VAL A 686 -35.94 -36.76 -18.16
C VAL A 686 -35.46 -37.34 -19.50
N PRO A 687 -34.17 -37.10 -19.87
CA PRO A 687 -33.64 -37.69 -21.09
C PRO A 687 -33.81 -39.21 -21.11
N LYS A 688 -34.14 -39.74 -22.26
CA LYS A 688 -34.16 -41.22 -22.43
C LYS A 688 -32.76 -41.72 -22.20
N GLU A 689 -32.65 -42.92 -21.56
CA GLU A 689 -31.39 -43.59 -21.41
C GLU A 689 -30.63 -43.69 -22.77
N PRO A 690 -29.37 -43.26 -22.81
CA PRO A 690 -28.61 -43.39 -24.05
C PRO A 690 -28.46 -44.85 -24.44
N SER A 691 -28.57 -45.12 -25.72
CA SER A 691 -28.42 -46.50 -26.26
C SER A 691 -27.02 -47.10 -26.02
N THR A 692 -26.06 -46.28 -25.74
CA THR A 692 -24.70 -46.71 -25.36
C THR A 692 -24.13 -45.71 -24.35
N TYR A 693 -23.40 -46.17 -23.35
CA TYR A 693 -22.73 -45.32 -22.36
C TYR A 693 -21.30 -44.92 -22.77
N ASN A 694 -20.95 -45.09 -24.04
CA ASN A 694 -19.67 -44.61 -24.57
C ASN A 694 -19.76 -43.12 -24.90
N PHE A 695 -19.40 -42.29 -23.89
CA PHE A 695 -19.31 -40.85 -24.08
C PHE A 695 -17.91 -40.46 -24.53
N THR A 696 -17.76 -40.08 -25.79
CA THR A 696 -16.56 -39.39 -26.27
C THR A 696 -16.78 -37.88 -26.13
N TYR A 697 -16.10 -37.27 -25.15
CA TYR A 697 -16.06 -35.82 -25.05
C TYR A 697 -15.07 -35.27 -26.06
N SER A 698 -15.55 -34.72 -27.17
CA SER A 698 -14.71 -33.89 -28.05
C SER A 698 -14.81 -32.46 -27.55
N TYR A 699 -13.74 -31.91 -26.98
CA TYR A 699 -13.60 -30.50 -26.78
C TYR A 699 -13.34 -29.85 -28.13
N GLY A 700 -14.34 -29.12 -28.68
CA GLY A 700 -14.23 -28.28 -29.85
C GLY A 700 -13.69 -26.92 -29.47
#